data_8fc13f4917a79691f2ba2d30f941871e
#
_entry.id   8fc13f4917a79691f2ba2d30f941871e
#
_cell.length_a   1.000
_cell.length_b   1.000
_cell.length_c   1.000
_cell.angle_alpha   90.00
_cell.angle_beta   90.00
_cell.angle_gamma   90.00
#
_symmetry.space_group_name_H-M   'P 1'
#
loop_
_entity.id
_entity.type
_entity.pdbx_description
1 polymer ?
#
loop_
_entity_poly.entity_id
_entity_poly.type
_entity_poly.pdbx_seq_one_letter_code
_entity_poly.pdbx_strand_id
1 'polypeptide(L)'
;MLLECYSRYPARFREPEQVSLDRRTRLLGLILSCLANYREQVRQEAMLVIGQHVFGSEKMSERDKNDLFSLCSKKLLFLLNENKGGELSLYYRAAALAHISRFMSRYQLYTGDVVLKGRSKVAFFPGTFDPFTLSHKEIARRIRELGYTVFLAIDEFSWSKKTQPHLVRRQIVNMSMADEFYVHLFPDDIPINIANPADLKRLREIFAEQEVYIVAGSDVVHNASSYKKEPEENSIHGFNHLIFRRAGDARPGEIYECITGKVEELELPKSLEDISSTRIRENIDKHRDISSLIDPVVQEYIYHKGLYLREPEYKPIVRAKAISFENQGQPGWEVLDHLGNTVLYRNPEAEAVLSRIGYEKDQLLILKNAAEGDRPVGFVSFRELRSEELFGVLKSMELANAVRRRTSREVLYITGIHAREREIHDGEAIRDPAQLLLAEVITQALEKNCSFAIFAAERGTVSKEAAFALERQGFVRPELLEEGEKRVIYMVDMHEPLMLLHNLETTLKEPFGSSPAVLSAIERNHKKLQTAMTKLYPGNLVLSLSSGVMHHRMVDRITALNGVPGEPLTPRRLGENMCVPFGKILRGKVVPNTVTKTLHTDKVYEPELDSYAIEAFPYYSPLESQIKTIRSFDRPVILVDDLVHKADRLQALAPSLKKAGIPVKKVVVGVISGYGRDLMETFHLPVESIYSMPNLRQWFVESTLYPFIGGDTVRRRDMKVAGLQPSVNMILPYAAPRLSGCSREALYEFSVCCIENSRDLLQVLETEYRSQFARNLTLSRLSEAVILPLCPDKGSCMEYDENLAASVYLENDLEMLGRMKKFMV
;
A
#
# COMPACT_ATOMS: atom_id res chain seq x y z
N MET A 1 -44.30 0.77 11.70
CA MET A 1 -45.66 1.29 11.44
C MET A 1 -46.24 0.77 10.14
N LEU A 2 -45.70 0.97 8.95
CA LEU A 2 -46.26 0.44 7.69
C LEU A 2 -46.37 -1.10 7.68
N LEU A 3 -45.33 -1.83 8.06
CA LEU A 3 -45.36 -3.29 8.19
C LEU A 3 -46.41 -3.76 9.17
N GLU A 4 -46.58 -3.09 10.32
CA GLU A 4 -47.61 -3.36 11.28
C GLU A 4 -49.00 -3.07 10.72
N CYS A 5 -49.18 -1.98 9.97
CA CYS A 5 -50.48 -1.66 9.34
C CYS A 5 -50.88 -2.73 8.31
N TYR A 6 -49.94 -3.19 7.49
CA TYR A 6 -50.23 -4.27 6.55
C TYR A 6 -50.49 -5.62 7.20
N SER A 7 -49.83 -5.92 8.33
CA SER A 7 -50.05 -7.12 9.08
C SER A 7 -51.43 -7.12 9.82
N ARG A 8 -51.81 -5.95 10.35
CA ARG A 8 -53.00 -5.82 11.23
C ARG A 8 -54.33 -5.59 10.49
N TYR A 9 -54.26 -4.98 9.28
CA TYR A 9 -55.45 -4.57 8.55
C TYR A 9 -55.43 -4.91 7.06
N PRO A 10 -55.14 -6.17 6.68
CA PRO A 10 -55.08 -6.54 5.25
C PRO A 10 -56.40 -6.28 4.52
N ALA A 11 -57.56 -6.50 5.21
CA ALA A 11 -58.86 -6.23 4.66
C ALA A 11 -59.18 -4.75 4.39
N ARG A 12 -58.55 -3.79 5.07
CA ARG A 12 -58.75 -2.34 4.85
C ARG A 12 -58.19 -1.86 3.52
N PHE A 13 -57.16 -2.53 3.00
CA PHE A 13 -56.57 -2.14 1.73
C PHE A 13 -57.21 -2.82 0.51
N ARG A 14 -58.21 -3.69 0.73
CA ARG A 14 -58.92 -4.45 -0.33
C ARG A 14 -57.99 -5.11 -1.35
N GLU A 15 -56.81 -5.51 -0.92
CA GLU A 15 -55.80 -6.10 -1.76
C GLU A 15 -55.74 -7.62 -1.58
N PRO A 16 -55.42 -8.37 -2.66
CA PRO A 16 -55.19 -9.81 -2.55
C PRO A 16 -54.01 -10.05 -1.55
N GLU A 17 -54.06 -11.19 -0.85
CA GLU A 17 -53.02 -11.57 0.15
C GLU A 17 -51.62 -11.52 -0.44
N GLN A 18 -51.45 -11.92 -1.69
CA GLN A 18 -50.19 -11.90 -2.43
C GLN A 18 -49.64 -10.47 -2.56
N VAL A 19 -50.49 -9.49 -2.90
CA VAL A 19 -50.05 -8.07 -3.06
C VAL A 19 -49.63 -7.50 -1.71
N SER A 20 -50.32 -7.87 -0.61
CA SER A 20 -49.92 -7.48 0.73
C SER A 20 -48.60 -8.10 1.15
N LEU A 21 -48.31 -9.34 0.77
CA LEU A 21 -47.07 -10.02 1.01
C LEU A 21 -45.90 -9.34 0.22
N ASP A 22 -46.13 -9.02 -1.04
CA ASP A 22 -45.11 -8.34 -1.88
C ASP A 22 -44.75 -6.96 -1.30
N ARG A 23 -45.71 -6.19 -0.82
CA ARG A 23 -45.45 -4.89 -0.19
C ARG A 23 -44.67 -5.03 1.11
N ARG A 24 -45.03 -6.00 1.97
CA ARG A 24 -44.27 -6.30 3.19
C ARG A 24 -42.83 -6.69 2.87
N THR A 25 -42.63 -7.53 1.88
CA THR A 25 -41.33 -7.96 1.42
C THR A 25 -40.48 -6.78 0.92
N ARG A 26 -41.06 -5.86 0.13
CA ARG A 26 -40.39 -4.63 -0.31
C ARG A 26 -40.00 -3.71 0.85
N LEU A 27 -40.92 -3.51 1.83
CA LEU A 27 -40.62 -2.72 3.02
C LEU A 27 -39.52 -3.34 3.87
N LEU A 28 -39.48 -4.66 3.98
CA LEU A 28 -38.40 -5.38 4.66
C LEU A 28 -37.09 -5.18 3.92
N GLY A 29 -37.09 -5.29 2.58
CA GLY A 29 -35.92 -5.01 1.74
C GLY A 29 -35.35 -3.61 1.97
N LEU A 30 -36.20 -2.58 2.03
CA LEU A 30 -35.78 -1.21 2.34
C LEU A 30 -35.13 -1.09 3.73
N ILE A 31 -35.67 -1.77 4.74
CA ILE A 31 -35.06 -1.78 6.08
C ILE A 31 -33.71 -2.48 6.07
N LEU A 32 -33.58 -3.59 5.34
CA LEU A 32 -32.27 -4.27 5.16
C LEU A 32 -31.26 -3.39 4.42
N SER A 33 -31.69 -2.62 3.40
CA SER A 33 -30.82 -1.62 2.75
C SER A 33 -30.36 -0.53 3.73
N CYS A 34 -31.22 -0.11 4.65
CA CYS A 34 -30.81 0.80 5.74
C CYS A 34 -29.79 0.14 6.70
N LEU A 35 -29.89 -1.15 6.98
CA LEU A 35 -28.88 -1.88 7.79
C LEU A 35 -27.52 -1.94 7.09
N ALA A 36 -27.49 -1.99 5.77
CA ALA A 36 -26.24 -1.99 4.98
C ALA A 36 -25.69 -0.57 4.69
N ASN A 37 -26.39 0.49 5.07
CA ASN A 37 -26.02 1.87 4.77
C ASN A 37 -24.64 2.23 5.35
N TYR A 38 -23.87 3.05 4.66
CA TYR A 38 -22.56 3.51 5.13
C TYR A 38 -22.63 4.48 6.30
N ARG A 39 -23.76 5.20 6.48
CA ARG A 39 -23.99 6.12 7.60
C ARG A 39 -24.39 5.34 8.84
N GLU A 40 -23.64 5.50 9.91
CA GLU A 40 -23.84 4.75 11.14
C GLU A 40 -25.23 5.02 11.78
N GLN A 41 -25.66 6.27 11.79
CA GLN A 41 -26.98 6.66 12.31
C GLN A 41 -28.13 5.92 11.62
N VAL A 42 -28.08 5.81 10.27
CA VAL A 42 -29.10 5.07 9.50
C VAL A 42 -29.12 3.60 9.89
N ARG A 43 -27.94 2.98 10.11
CA ARG A 43 -27.86 1.59 10.56
C ARG A 43 -28.42 1.40 11.96
N GLN A 44 -28.13 2.33 12.89
CA GLN A 44 -28.64 2.30 14.25
C GLN A 44 -30.17 2.37 14.27
N GLU A 45 -30.77 3.30 13.54
CA GLU A 45 -32.22 3.39 13.37
C GLU A 45 -32.82 2.13 12.75
N ALA A 46 -32.17 1.55 11.73
CA ALA A 46 -32.64 0.30 11.14
C ALA A 46 -32.57 -0.87 12.12
N MET A 47 -31.54 -0.96 12.98
CA MET A 47 -31.43 -1.97 14.03
C MET A 47 -32.56 -1.80 15.08
N LEU A 48 -32.89 -0.55 15.46
CA LEU A 48 -34.00 -0.24 16.35
C LEU A 48 -35.31 -0.71 15.75
N VAL A 49 -35.58 -0.38 14.48
CA VAL A 49 -36.79 -0.75 13.77
C VAL A 49 -36.95 -2.28 13.70
N ILE A 50 -35.92 -2.99 13.28
CA ILE A 50 -35.91 -4.47 13.21
C ILE A 50 -36.15 -5.08 14.58
N GLY A 51 -35.44 -4.61 15.60
CA GLY A 51 -35.56 -5.14 16.96
C GLY A 51 -36.92 -4.87 17.55
N GLN A 52 -37.29 -3.61 17.76
CA GLN A 52 -38.49 -3.21 18.53
C GLN A 52 -39.79 -3.28 17.71
N HIS A 53 -39.74 -2.80 16.44
CA HIS A 53 -40.96 -2.60 15.66
C HIS A 53 -41.32 -3.78 14.74
N VAL A 54 -40.35 -4.68 14.45
CA VAL A 54 -40.62 -5.91 13.71
C VAL A 54 -40.70 -7.11 14.68
N PHE A 55 -39.59 -7.59 15.20
CA PHE A 55 -39.53 -8.82 15.99
C PHE A 55 -39.99 -8.63 17.45
N GLY A 56 -39.83 -7.44 18.02
CA GLY A 56 -40.35 -7.08 19.36
C GLY A 56 -41.78 -6.57 19.37
N SER A 57 -42.42 -6.38 18.22
CA SER A 57 -43.77 -5.83 18.13
C SER A 57 -44.79 -6.74 18.73
N GLU A 58 -45.67 -6.24 19.62
CA GLU A 58 -46.83 -6.94 20.13
C GLU A 58 -48.02 -6.90 19.17
N LYS A 59 -47.97 -6.00 18.17
CA LYS A 59 -49.04 -5.81 17.20
C LYS A 59 -48.91 -6.72 15.96
N MET A 60 -47.78 -7.33 15.76
CA MET A 60 -47.53 -8.27 14.66
C MET A 60 -47.73 -9.70 15.17
N SER A 61 -48.45 -10.54 14.40
CA SER A 61 -48.64 -11.94 14.76
C SER A 61 -47.33 -12.71 14.72
N GLU A 62 -47.19 -13.75 15.55
CA GLU A 62 -45.98 -14.60 15.56
C GLU A 62 -45.79 -15.31 14.20
N ARG A 63 -46.91 -15.63 13.50
CA ARG A 63 -46.87 -16.21 12.15
C ARG A 63 -46.28 -15.23 11.12
N ASP A 64 -46.71 -13.97 11.11
CA ASP A 64 -46.17 -12.94 10.23
C ASP A 64 -44.68 -12.69 10.47
N LYS A 65 -44.27 -12.68 11.74
CA LYS A 65 -42.82 -12.56 12.09
C LYS A 65 -42.03 -13.73 11.59
N ASN A 66 -42.55 -14.97 11.69
CA ASN A 66 -41.90 -16.16 11.19
C ASN A 66 -41.76 -16.14 9.67
N ASP A 67 -42.80 -15.71 8.95
CA ASP A 67 -42.74 -15.60 7.47
C ASP A 67 -41.69 -14.59 7.04
N LEU A 68 -41.59 -13.42 7.69
CA LEU A 68 -40.54 -12.43 7.45
C LEU A 68 -39.16 -12.97 7.82
N PHE A 69 -39.05 -13.65 8.98
CA PHE A 69 -37.77 -14.22 9.41
C PHE A 69 -37.28 -15.34 8.51
N SER A 70 -38.17 -16.24 8.10
CA SER A 70 -37.84 -17.33 7.17
C SER A 70 -37.30 -16.81 5.82
N LEU A 71 -37.79 -15.65 5.36
CA LEU A 71 -37.36 -15.01 4.15
C LEU A 71 -36.00 -14.32 4.28
N CYS A 72 -35.72 -13.64 5.39
CA CYS A 72 -34.59 -12.75 5.52
C CYS A 72 -33.49 -13.20 6.51
N SER A 73 -33.71 -14.28 7.28
CA SER A 73 -32.87 -14.67 8.42
C SER A 73 -31.36 -14.65 8.13
N LYS A 74 -30.91 -15.33 7.07
CA LYS A 74 -29.49 -15.38 6.68
C LYS A 74 -28.95 -13.99 6.41
N LYS A 75 -29.66 -13.18 5.63
CA LYS A 75 -29.25 -11.82 5.29
C LYS A 75 -29.28 -10.88 6.49
N LEU A 76 -30.35 -10.94 7.28
CA LEU A 76 -30.51 -10.13 8.47
C LEU A 76 -29.39 -10.38 9.49
N LEU A 77 -29.14 -11.64 9.83
CA LEU A 77 -28.10 -12.01 10.78
C LEU A 77 -26.71 -11.66 10.25
N PHE A 78 -26.47 -11.86 8.95
CA PHE A 78 -25.24 -11.43 8.29
C PHE A 78 -25.03 -9.91 8.41
N LEU A 79 -26.04 -9.09 8.05
CA LEU A 79 -25.96 -7.63 8.12
C LEU A 79 -25.77 -7.12 9.56
N LEU A 80 -26.42 -7.75 10.54
CA LEU A 80 -26.22 -7.42 11.95
C LEU A 80 -24.80 -7.76 12.42
N ASN A 81 -24.20 -8.84 11.92
CA ASN A 81 -22.83 -9.22 12.28
C ASN A 81 -21.76 -8.34 11.59
N GLU A 82 -21.98 -7.94 10.34
CA GLU A 82 -21.05 -7.07 9.59
C GLU A 82 -20.97 -5.63 10.14
N ASN A 83 -21.98 -5.20 10.90
CA ASN A 83 -22.04 -3.86 11.48
C ASN A 83 -21.04 -3.68 12.63
N LYS A 84 -19.77 -3.44 12.28
CA LYS A 84 -18.70 -3.05 13.21
C LYS A 84 -18.73 -1.53 13.40
N GLY A 85 -19.72 -1.03 14.13
CA GLY A 85 -19.81 0.38 14.54
C GLY A 85 -19.17 0.65 15.90
N GLY A 86 -19.23 1.91 16.35
CA GLY A 86 -18.81 2.32 17.70
C GLY A 86 -19.61 1.65 18.82
N GLU A 87 -19.34 2.03 20.08
CA GLU A 87 -19.98 1.41 21.26
C GLU A 87 -21.51 1.44 21.19
N LEU A 88 -22.10 2.55 20.74
CA LEU A 88 -23.56 2.66 20.58
C LEU A 88 -24.11 1.63 19.60
N SER A 89 -23.46 1.39 18.49
CA SER A 89 -23.88 0.37 17.50
C SER A 89 -23.85 -1.05 18.10
N LEU A 90 -22.97 -1.33 19.05
CA LEU A 90 -22.97 -2.60 19.78
C LEU A 90 -24.25 -2.78 20.59
N TYR A 91 -24.71 -1.75 21.31
CA TYR A 91 -25.96 -1.81 22.08
C TYR A 91 -27.19 -1.98 21.20
N TYR A 92 -27.31 -1.22 20.11
CA TYR A 92 -28.41 -1.38 19.16
C TYR A 92 -28.44 -2.78 18.54
N ARG A 93 -27.31 -3.33 18.17
CA ARG A 93 -27.19 -4.69 17.64
C ARG A 93 -27.59 -5.75 18.68
N ALA A 94 -27.08 -5.63 19.91
CA ALA A 94 -27.41 -6.54 20.99
C ALA A 94 -28.89 -6.52 21.29
N ALA A 95 -29.53 -5.34 21.33
CA ALA A 95 -30.96 -5.19 21.51
C ALA A 95 -31.76 -5.83 20.37
N ALA A 96 -31.37 -5.60 19.10
CA ALA A 96 -32.03 -6.22 17.96
C ALA A 96 -31.96 -7.77 18.02
N LEU A 97 -30.77 -8.32 18.29
CA LEU A 97 -30.56 -9.76 18.45
C LEU A 97 -31.37 -10.34 19.63
N ALA A 98 -31.48 -9.62 20.76
CA ALA A 98 -32.30 -10.04 21.89
C ALA A 98 -33.78 -10.11 21.55
N HIS A 99 -34.30 -9.16 20.76
CA HIS A 99 -35.69 -9.22 20.28
C HIS A 99 -35.92 -10.39 19.32
N ILE A 100 -35.00 -10.64 18.39
CA ILE A 100 -35.04 -11.77 17.46
C ILE A 100 -35.03 -13.10 18.24
N SER A 101 -34.10 -13.26 19.19
CA SER A 101 -33.98 -14.45 20.02
C SER A 101 -35.27 -14.71 20.83
N ARG A 102 -35.83 -13.65 21.42
CA ARG A 102 -37.10 -13.75 22.17
C ARG A 102 -38.25 -14.16 21.26
N PHE A 103 -38.35 -13.61 20.06
CA PHE A 103 -39.33 -14.04 19.07
C PHE A 103 -39.15 -15.52 18.73
N MET A 104 -37.95 -15.97 18.40
CA MET A 104 -37.67 -17.36 18.04
C MET A 104 -38.08 -18.33 19.17
N SER A 105 -37.70 -18.03 20.41
CA SER A 105 -38.07 -18.83 21.58
C SER A 105 -39.58 -18.90 21.79
N ARG A 106 -40.30 -17.80 21.64
CA ARG A 106 -41.77 -17.77 21.74
C ARG A 106 -42.43 -18.56 20.62
N TYR A 107 -41.97 -18.38 19.38
CA TYR A 107 -42.52 -19.12 18.25
C TYR A 107 -42.32 -20.62 18.42
N GLN A 108 -41.15 -21.07 18.82
CA GLN A 108 -40.86 -22.48 19.08
C GLN A 108 -41.73 -23.06 20.19
N LEU A 109 -41.94 -22.31 21.25
CA LEU A 109 -42.77 -22.77 22.39
C LEU A 109 -44.26 -22.92 22.05
N TYR A 110 -44.83 -22.00 21.24
CA TYR A 110 -46.26 -21.95 21.01
C TYR A 110 -46.73 -22.49 19.65
N THR A 111 -45.85 -22.53 18.64
CA THR A 111 -46.25 -22.77 17.25
C THR A 111 -45.48 -23.91 16.60
N GLY A 112 -44.27 -24.23 17.06
CA GLY A 112 -43.38 -25.25 16.48
C GLY A 112 -42.04 -24.70 16.02
N ASP A 113 -41.26 -25.53 15.35
CA ASP A 113 -39.91 -25.16 14.93
C ASP A 113 -39.87 -24.08 13.83
N VAL A 114 -38.87 -23.21 13.91
CA VAL A 114 -38.57 -22.22 12.88
C VAL A 114 -37.93 -22.93 11.69
N VAL A 115 -38.68 -23.12 10.64
CA VAL A 115 -38.18 -23.80 9.43
C VAL A 115 -37.64 -22.76 8.45
N LEU A 116 -36.33 -22.84 8.16
CA LEU A 116 -35.70 -22.02 7.16
C LEU A 116 -35.80 -22.69 5.79
N LYS A 117 -36.46 -22.03 4.85
CA LYS A 117 -36.57 -22.54 3.47
C LYS A 117 -35.21 -22.45 2.75
N GLY A 118 -34.63 -23.59 2.44
CA GLY A 118 -33.41 -23.70 1.60
C GLY A 118 -33.79 -23.91 0.13
N ARG A 119 -32.88 -23.57 -0.78
CA ARG A 119 -32.94 -23.90 -2.23
C ARG A 119 -31.90 -24.96 -2.54
N SER A 120 -32.20 -25.87 -3.45
CA SER A 120 -31.31 -26.98 -3.83
C SER A 120 -30.18 -26.56 -4.79
N LYS A 121 -30.31 -25.44 -5.47
CA LYS A 121 -29.33 -24.92 -6.43
C LYS A 121 -28.63 -23.69 -5.90
N VAL A 122 -27.30 -23.66 -6.02
CA VAL A 122 -26.43 -22.56 -5.62
C VAL A 122 -25.69 -22.02 -6.84
N ALA A 123 -25.69 -20.70 -6.99
CA ALA A 123 -24.91 -19.98 -7.97
C ALA A 123 -23.75 -19.25 -7.26
N PHE A 124 -22.52 -19.69 -7.49
CA PHE A 124 -21.32 -19.04 -7.00
C PHE A 124 -20.86 -18.01 -8.05
N PHE A 125 -20.90 -16.74 -7.69
CA PHE A 125 -20.62 -15.63 -8.59
C PHE A 125 -19.35 -14.88 -8.15
N PRO A 126 -18.16 -15.31 -8.60
CA PRO A 126 -16.92 -14.61 -8.35
C PRO A 126 -16.80 -13.37 -9.25
N GLY A 127 -16.35 -12.26 -8.69
CA GLY A 127 -16.12 -11.04 -9.44
C GLY A 127 -15.26 -10.03 -8.69
N THR A 128 -14.52 -9.21 -9.44
CA THR A 128 -13.72 -8.13 -8.86
C THR A 128 -14.62 -7.07 -8.22
N PHE A 129 -15.79 -6.81 -8.81
CA PHE A 129 -16.82 -5.88 -8.32
C PHE A 129 -16.28 -4.51 -7.90
N ASP A 130 -15.58 -3.84 -8.80
CA ASP A 130 -14.84 -2.62 -8.54
C ASP A 130 -15.17 -1.45 -9.49
N PRO A 131 -16.32 -0.76 -9.29
CA PRO A 131 -17.41 -1.08 -8.35
C PRO A 131 -18.41 -2.14 -8.85
N PHE A 132 -19.26 -2.61 -7.97
CA PHE A 132 -20.44 -3.43 -8.32
C PHE A 132 -21.48 -2.57 -9.03
N THR A 133 -21.93 -2.99 -10.20
CA THR A 133 -22.78 -2.22 -11.13
C THR A 133 -24.23 -2.70 -11.12
N LEU A 134 -25.14 -1.91 -11.72
CA LEU A 134 -26.52 -2.35 -11.95
C LEU A 134 -26.62 -3.56 -12.85
N SER A 135 -25.65 -3.75 -13.78
CA SER A 135 -25.55 -4.97 -14.59
C SER A 135 -25.29 -6.20 -13.71
N HIS A 136 -24.36 -6.13 -12.78
CA HIS A 136 -24.09 -7.21 -11.83
C HIS A 136 -25.32 -7.49 -10.94
N LYS A 137 -26.03 -6.44 -10.48
CA LYS A 137 -27.26 -6.58 -9.69
C LYS A 137 -28.34 -7.33 -10.45
N GLU A 138 -28.55 -6.98 -11.73
CA GLU A 138 -29.56 -7.63 -12.57
C GLU A 138 -29.21 -9.09 -12.88
N ILE A 139 -27.94 -9.41 -13.14
CA ILE A 139 -27.49 -10.81 -13.29
C ILE A 139 -27.84 -11.63 -12.03
N ALA A 140 -27.45 -11.15 -10.86
CA ALA A 140 -27.73 -11.84 -9.61
C ALA A 140 -29.24 -12.00 -9.35
N ARG A 141 -30.03 -10.99 -9.71
CA ARG A 141 -31.50 -10.99 -9.59
C ARG A 141 -32.14 -12.02 -10.50
N ARG A 142 -31.76 -12.10 -11.78
CA ARG A 142 -32.26 -13.10 -12.72
C ARG A 142 -31.92 -14.51 -12.30
N ILE A 143 -30.68 -14.76 -11.87
CA ILE A 143 -30.27 -16.07 -11.33
C ILE A 143 -31.14 -16.46 -10.12
N ARG A 144 -31.38 -15.51 -9.22
CA ARG A 144 -32.28 -15.72 -8.09
C ARG A 144 -33.71 -16.06 -8.53
N GLU A 145 -34.24 -15.39 -9.58
CA GLU A 145 -35.58 -15.63 -10.13
C GLU A 145 -35.70 -17.02 -10.76
N LEU A 146 -34.61 -17.57 -11.27
CA LEU A 146 -34.54 -18.96 -11.74
C LEU A 146 -34.47 -19.99 -10.60
N GLY A 147 -34.56 -19.56 -9.33
CA GLY A 147 -34.64 -20.45 -8.19
C GLY A 147 -33.31 -20.78 -7.52
N TYR A 148 -32.23 -20.10 -7.88
CA TYR A 148 -30.93 -20.29 -7.25
C TYR A 148 -30.76 -19.42 -6.00
N THR A 149 -29.99 -19.92 -5.01
CA THR A 149 -29.36 -19.05 -4.00
C THR A 149 -28.05 -18.55 -4.57
N VAL A 150 -27.87 -17.24 -4.63
CA VAL A 150 -26.68 -16.62 -5.22
C VAL A 150 -25.68 -16.22 -4.12
N PHE A 151 -24.41 -16.62 -4.27
CA PHE A 151 -23.31 -16.19 -3.42
C PHE A 151 -22.31 -15.36 -4.24
N LEU A 152 -22.22 -14.09 -3.92
CA LEU A 152 -21.28 -13.13 -4.52
C LEU A 152 -19.93 -13.21 -3.79
N ALA A 153 -18.89 -13.63 -4.49
CA ALA A 153 -17.55 -13.72 -3.94
C ALA A 153 -16.65 -12.61 -4.50
N ILE A 154 -16.06 -11.81 -3.60
CA ILE A 154 -15.13 -10.75 -4.01
C ILE A 154 -13.83 -11.37 -4.46
N ASP A 155 -13.52 -11.26 -5.75
CA ASP A 155 -12.29 -11.79 -6.34
C ASP A 155 -11.06 -10.97 -5.91
N GLU A 156 -10.12 -11.64 -5.24
CA GLU A 156 -8.82 -11.11 -4.81
C GLU A 156 -7.65 -11.64 -5.67
N PHE A 157 -7.91 -12.44 -6.70
CA PHE A 157 -6.90 -13.10 -7.50
C PHE A 157 -6.49 -12.33 -8.76
N SER A 158 -7.18 -11.25 -9.07
CA SER A 158 -6.83 -10.30 -10.15
C SER A 158 -5.63 -9.41 -9.74
N TRP A 159 -4.46 -10.03 -9.54
CA TRP A 159 -3.28 -9.42 -8.93
C TRP A 159 -2.70 -8.23 -9.70
N SER A 160 -2.90 -8.13 -11.01
CA SER A 160 -2.41 -7.02 -11.84
C SER A 160 -3.35 -5.81 -11.91
N LYS A 161 -4.64 -5.98 -11.57
CA LYS A 161 -5.60 -4.87 -11.55
C LYS A 161 -5.39 -3.99 -10.32
N LYS A 162 -5.52 -2.67 -10.49
CA LYS A 162 -5.63 -1.75 -9.37
C LYS A 162 -7.09 -1.73 -8.93
N THR A 163 -7.34 -2.16 -7.70
CA THR A 163 -8.68 -2.26 -7.12
C THR A 163 -8.77 -1.51 -5.81
N GLN A 164 -9.97 -1.08 -5.46
CA GLN A 164 -10.24 -0.59 -4.11
C GLN A 164 -10.00 -1.71 -3.08
N PRO A 165 -9.67 -1.37 -1.83
CA PRO A 165 -9.50 -2.34 -0.75
C PRO A 165 -10.68 -3.30 -0.63
N HIS A 166 -10.40 -4.54 -0.23
CA HIS A 166 -11.39 -5.61 -0.17
C HIS A 166 -12.67 -5.23 0.59
N LEU A 167 -12.54 -4.64 1.79
CA LEU A 167 -13.70 -4.30 2.61
C LEU A 167 -14.53 -3.14 2.02
N VAL A 168 -13.90 -2.23 1.25
CA VAL A 168 -14.61 -1.18 0.52
C VAL A 168 -15.49 -1.80 -0.57
N ARG A 169 -14.95 -2.72 -1.39
CA ARG A 169 -15.71 -3.42 -2.43
C ARG A 169 -16.82 -4.27 -1.82
N ARG A 170 -16.52 -4.95 -0.71
CA ARG A 170 -17.50 -5.72 0.06
C ARG A 170 -18.65 -4.83 0.56
N GLN A 171 -18.35 -3.65 1.08
CA GLN A 171 -19.36 -2.69 1.51
C GLN A 171 -20.23 -2.20 0.34
N ILE A 172 -19.64 -1.94 -0.82
CA ILE A 172 -20.36 -1.57 -2.06
C ILE A 172 -21.34 -2.67 -2.47
N VAL A 173 -20.88 -3.93 -2.54
CA VAL A 173 -21.74 -5.06 -2.89
C VAL A 173 -22.87 -5.23 -1.86
N ASN A 174 -22.54 -5.09 -0.58
CA ASN A 174 -23.48 -5.23 0.51
C ASN A 174 -24.60 -4.19 0.42
N MET A 175 -24.26 -2.91 0.19
CA MET A 175 -25.24 -1.84 0.00
C MET A 175 -26.13 -2.09 -1.21
N SER A 176 -25.56 -2.52 -2.34
CA SER A 176 -26.31 -2.76 -3.58
C SER A 176 -27.27 -3.94 -3.48
N MET A 177 -26.95 -4.97 -2.69
CA MET A 177 -27.67 -6.23 -2.67
C MET A 177 -28.46 -6.49 -1.37
N ALA A 178 -28.50 -5.53 -0.46
CA ALA A 178 -29.16 -5.71 0.84
C ALA A 178 -30.66 -5.98 0.73
N ASP A 179 -31.31 -5.42 -0.28
CA ASP A 179 -32.74 -5.59 -0.57
C ASP A 179 -33.08 -6.88 -1.32
N GLU A 180 -32.08 -7.61 -1.82
CA GLU A 180 -32.29 -8.83 -2.61
C GLU A 180 -32.22 -10.09 -1.75
N PHE A 181 -33.32 -10.77 -1.54
CA PHE A 181 -33.40 -12.02 -0.79
C PHE A 181 -32.76 -13.17 -1.59
N TYR A 182 -32.19 -14.15 -0.89
CA TYR A 182 -31.44 -15.29 -1.48
C TYR A 182 -30.20 -14.89 -2.30
N VAL A 183 -29.74 -13.64 -2.16
CA VAL A 183 -28.46 -13.19 -2.68
C VAL A 183 -27.59 -12.81 -1.49
N HIS A 184 -26.45 -13.47 -1.31
CA HIS A 184 -25.59 -13.33 -0.16
C HIS A 184 -24.16 -13.02 -0.59
N LEU A 185 -23.39 -12.39 0.30
CA LEU A 185 -21.94 -12.34 0.16
C LEU A 185 -21.33 -13.65 0.65
N PHE A 186 -20.36 -14.16 -0.11
CA PHE A 186 -19.57 -15.30 0.31
C PHE A 186 -18.64 -14.92 1.48
N PRO A 187 -18.36 -15.81 2.44
CA PRO A 187 -17.48 -15.52 3.58
C PRO A 187 -16.06 -15.12 3.17
N ASP A 188 -15.52 -14.08 3.80
CA ASP A 188 -14.18 -13.54 3.51
C ASP A 188 -13.03 -14.43 3.98
N ASP A 189 -13.28 -15.24 4.99
CA ASP A 189 -12.30 -16.15 5.57
C ASP A 189 -12.13 -17.45 4.80
N ILE A 190 -12.90 -17.60 3.70
CA ILE A 190 -12.87 -18.75 2.80
C ILE A 190 -12.59 -18.26 1.37
N PRO A 191 -11.33 -17.92 1.03
CA PRO A 191 -10.99 -17.54 -0.34
C PRO A 191 -11.17 -18.74 -1.27
N ILE A 192 -11.79 -18.51 -2.42
CA ILE A 192 -11.99 -19.50 -3.47
C ILE A 192 -11.38 -18.96 -4.77
N ASN A 193 -10.27 -19.53 -5.16
CA ASN A 193 -9.62 -19.27 -6.44
C ASN A 193 -10.14 -20.27 -7.47
N ILE A 194 -10.88 -19.80 -8.47
CA ILE A 194 -11.42 -20.68 -9.53
C ILE A 194 -10.33 -21.33 -10.40
N ALA A 195 -9.09 -20.90 -10.30
CA ALA A 195 -7.94 -21.50 -10.95
C ALA A 195 -7.24 -22.58 -10.11
N ASN A 196 -7.69 -22.80 -8.85
CA ASN A 196 -7.10 -23.75 -7.91
C ASN A 196 -8.09 -24.91 -7.65
N PRO A 197 -7.80 -26.16 -8.09
CA PRO A 197 -8.67 -27.33 -7.89
C PRO A 197 -8.96 -27.65 -6.42
N ALA A 198 -8.03 -27.38 -5.51
CA ALA A 198 -8.24 -27.62 -4.08
C ALA A 198 -9.31 -26.67 -3.49
N ASP A 199 -9.32 -25.41 -3.91
CA ASP A 199 -10.36 -24.45 -3.52
C ASP A 199 -11.73 -24.82 -4.11
N LEU A 200 -11.74 -25.26 -5.35
CA LEU A 200 -12.96 -25.73 -6.01
C LEU A 200 -13.52 -27.02 -5.38
N LYS A 201 -12.66 -27.95 -4.97
CA LYS A 201 -13.07 -29.10 -4.16
C LYS A 201 -13.71 -28.64 -2.86
N ARG A 202 -13.08 -27.69 -2.16
CA ARG A 202 -13.64 -27.11 -0.93
C ARG A 202 -14.98 -26.43 -1.18
N LEU A 203 -15.17 -25.75 -2.29
CA LEU A 203 -16.44 -25.15 -2.67
C LEU A 203 -17.56 -26.20 -2.79
N ARG A 204 -17.27 -27.38 -3.38
CA ARG A 204 -18.21 -28.50 -3.44
C ARG A 204 -18.54 -29.05 -2.05
N GLU A 205 -17.54 -29.15 -1.18
CA GLU A 205 -17.73 -29.64 0.20
C GLU A 205 -18.61 -28.69 1.03
N ILE A 206 -18.46 -27.37 0.86
CA ILE A 206 -19.30 -26.37 1.53
C ILE A 206 -20.78 -26.51 1.14
N PHE A 207 -21.05 -26.85 -0.12
CA PHE A 207 -22.40 -27.00 -0.67
C PHE A 207 -22.74 -28.46 -1.01
N ALA A 208 -22.28 -29.41 -0.20
CA ALA A 208 -22.38 -30.85 -0.49
C ALA A 208 -23.82 -31.35 -0.79
N GLU A 209 -24.83 -30.69 -0.22
CA GLU A 209 -26.24 -31.04 -0.42
C GLU A 209 -26.92 -30.27 -1.58
N GLN A 210 -26.17 -29.46 -2.33
CA GLN A 210 -26.70 -28.53 -3.32
C GLN A 210 -25.97 -28.65 -4.64
N GLU A 211 -26.67 -28.44 -5.75
CA GLU A 211 -26.01 -28.31 -7.06
C GLU A 211 -25.35 -26.93 -7.17
N VAL A 212 -24.01 -26.93 -7.37
CA VAL A 212 -23.21 -25.70 -7.51
C VAL A 212 -23.01 -25.35 -8.98
N TYR A 213 -23.33 -24.12 -9.31
CA TYR A 213 -23.10 -23.50 -10.61
C TYR A 213 -22.13 -22.33 -10.47
N ILE A 214 -21.13 -22.25 -11.35
CA ILE A 214 -20.23 -21.09 -11.43
C ILE A 214 -20.86 -20.06 -12.38
N VAL A 215 -20.95 -18.82 -11.92
CA VAL A 215 -21.44 -17.70 -12.74
C VAL A 215 -20.24 -17.02 -13.39
N ALA A 216 -20.24 -16.94 -14.72
CA ALA A 216 -19.16 -16.30 -15.48
C ALA A 216 -19.70 -15.51 -16.68
N GLY A 217 -18.98 -14.47 -17.09
CA GLY A 217 -19.20 -13.84 -18.39
C GLY A 217 -18.55 -14.64 -19.50
N SER A 218 -19.08 -14.59 -20.71
CA SER A 218 -18.51 -15.21 -21.91
C SER A 218 -17.06 -14.77 -22.13
N ASP A 219 -16.75 -13.49 -21.86
CA ASP A 219 -15.41 -12.91 -21.93
C ASP A 219 -14.43 -13.54 -20.92
N VAL A 220 -14.89 -13.91 -19.74
CA VAL A 220 -14.09 -14.59 -18.72
C VAL A 220 -13.76 -16.01 -19.14
N VAL A 221 -14.73 -16.75 -19.63
CA VAL A 221 -14.52 -18.13 -20.13
C VAL A 221 -13.49 -18.14 -21.27
N HIS A 222 -13.56 -17.17 -22.17
CA HIS A 222 -12.63 -17.07 -23.30
C HIS A 222 -11.21 -16.63 -22.90
N ASN A 223 -11.06 -15.73 -21.95
CA ASN A 223 -9.80 -15.05 -21.68
C ASN A 223 -9.06 -15.55 -20.44
N ALA A 224 -9.75 -16.04 -19.44
CA ALA A 224 -9.13 -16.40 -18.18
C ALA A 224 -8.25 -17.67 -18.30
N SER A 225 -7.07 -17.60 -17.67
CA SER A 225 -6.09 -18.69 -17.69
C SER A 225 -6.61 -20.00 -17.07
N SER A 226 -7.59 -19.93 -16.16
CA SER A 226 -8.23 -21.10 -15.56
C SER A 226 -8.95 -21.99 -16.56
N TYR A 227 -9.56 -21.42 -17.60
CA TYR A 227 -10.25 -22.17 -18.67
C TYR A 227 -9.31 -22.63 -19.78
N LYS A 228 -8.09 -22.09 -19.84
CA LYS A 228 -7.07 -22.44 -20.85
C LYS A 228 -6.15 -23.59 -20.40
N LYS A 229 -6.22 -23.97 -19.11
CA LYS A 229 -5.50 -25.14 -18.61
C LYS A 229 -6.18 -26.41 -19.06
N GLU A 230 -5.41 -27.51 -19.11
CA GLU A 230 -6.00 -28.84 -19.35
C GLU A 230 -6.97 -29.20 -18.20
N PRO A 231 -8.11 -29.82 -18.52
CA PRO A 231 -9.06 -30.31 -17.52
C PRO A 231 -8.42 -31.35 -16.59
N GLU A 232 -8.55 -31.12 -15.29
CA GLU A 232 -8.09 -32.04 -14.26
C GLU A 232 -9.19 -32.29 -13.22
N GLU A 233 -8.99 -33.25 -12.33
CA GLU A 233 -9.96 -33.53 -11.26
C GLU A 233 -10.19 -32.27 -10.40
N ASN A 234 -11.46 -31.96 -10.13
CA ASN A 234 -11.92 -30.78 -9.44
C ASN A 234 -11.56 -29.44 -10.10
N SER A 235 -11.13 -29.42 -11.37
CA SER A 235 -10.94 -28.15 -12.09
C SER A 235 -12.27 -27.47 -12.43
N ILE A 236 -12.19 -26.22 -12.85
CA ILE A 236 -13.35 -25.38 -13.22
C ILE A 236 -14.22 -26.05 -14.30
N HIS A 237 -13.61 -26.82 -15.20
CA HIS A 237 -14.27 -27.48 -16.32
C HIS A 237 -15.34 -28.50 -15.90
N GLY A 238 -15.19 -29.12 -14.73
CA GLY A 238 -16.14 -30.10 -14.18
C GLY A 238 -17.32 -29.51 -13.41
N PHE A 239 -17.45 -28.18 -13.34
CA PHE A 239 -18.58 -27.51 -12.70
C PHE A 239 -19.71 -27.22 -13.68
N ASN A 240 -20.94 -27.08 -13.17
CA ASN A 240 -22.03 -26.51 -13.92
C ASN A 240 -21.82 -24.98 -14.03
N HIS A 241 -22.23 -24.37 -15.13
CA HIS A 241 -22.02 -22.97 -15.41
C HIS A 241 -23.33 -22.24 -15.72
N LEU A 242 -23.43 -21.01 -15.25
CA LEU A 242 -24.37 -19.99 -15.69
C LEU A 242 -23.57 -18.92 -16.42
N ILE A 243 -23.69 -18.86 -17.75
CA ILE A 243 -22.89 -17.97 -18.58
C ILE A 243 -23.76 -16.85 -19.11
N PHE A 244 -23.41 -15.62 -18.79
CA PHE A 244 -24.09 -14.47 -19.35
C PHE A 244 -23.31 -13.88 -20.51
N ARG A 245 -24.07 -13.56 -21.57
CA ARG A 245 -23.53 -13.03 -22.82
C ARG A 245 -23.76 -11.52 -22.92
N ARG A 246 -22.79 -10.83 -23.52
CA ARG A 246 -22.92 -9.47 -23.98
C ARG A 246 -23.15 -9.45 -25.48
N ALA A 247 -23.91 -8.45 -25.99
CA ALA A 247 -24.13 -8.26 -27.44
C ALA A 247 -22.76 -8.03 -28.11
N GLY A 248 -22.47 -8.88 -29.10
CA GLY A 248 -21.23 -8.80 -29.88
C GLY A 248 -20.22 -9.90 -29.59
N ASP A 249 -20.45 -10.77 -28.61
CA ASP A 249 -19.60 -11.93 -28.41
C ASP A 249 -19.74 -12.98 -29.52
N ALA A 250 -18.59 -13.53 -29.96
CA ALA A 250 -18.50 -14.53 -31.01
C ALA A 250 -19.34 -15.81 -30.77
N ARG A 251 -19.59 -16.57 -31.80
CA ARG A 251 -20.52 -17.71 -31.87
C ARG A 251 -20.45 -18.68 -30.67
N PRO A 252 -21.62 -19.18 -30.21
CA PRO A 252 -21.75 -19.91 -28.94
C PRO A 252 -21.06 -21.27 -28.86
N GLY A 253 -20.77 -21.94 -29.94
CA GLY A 253 -20.45 -23.38 -29.94
C GLY A 253 -19.01 -23.73 -29.53
N GLU A 254 -18.05 -22.95 -29.96
CA GLU A 254 -16.61 -23.29 -29.79
C GLU A 254 -16.02 -22.96 -28.44
N ILE A 255 -16.65 -22.06 -27.66
CA ILE A 255 -16.09 -21.51 -26.43
C ILE A 255 -16.29 -22.43 -25.22
N TYR A 256 -17.30 -23.28 -25.24
CA TYR A 256 -17.73 -24.10 -24.11
C TYR A 256 -17.31 -25.55 -24.19
N GLU A 257 -16.62 -25.98 -25.25
CA GLU A 257 -16.16 -27.37 -25.45
C GLU A 257 -15.28 -27.90 -24.32
N CYS A 258 -14.59 -26.97 -23.62
CA CYS A 258 -13.79 -27.34 -22.47
C CYS A 258 -14.59 -27.60 -21.18
N ILE A 259 -15.89 -27.23 -21.14
CA ILE A 259 -16.74 -27.40 -19.95
C ILE A 259 -17.50 -28.74 -20.07
N THR A 260 -17.26 -29.66 -19.13
CA THR A 260 -17.92 -30.96 -19.06
C THR A 260 -19.21 -30.95 -18.22
N GLY A 261 -19.40 -29.90 -17.41
CA GLY A 261 -20.63 -29.67 -16.63
C GLY A 261 -21.76 -29.12 -17.48
N LYS A 262 -22.95 -28.98 -16.89
CA LYS A 262 -24.13 -28.34 -17.53
C LYS A 262 -23.82 -26.85 -17.77
N VAL A 263 -24.14 -26.33 -18.96
CA VAL A 263 -24.04 -24.89 -19.29
C VAL A 263 -25.45 -24.35 -19.54
N GLU A 264 -25.84 -23.35 -18.77
CA GLU A 264 -27.08 -22.59 -18.98
C GLU A 264 -26.68 -21.15 -19.40
N GLU A 265 -27.16 -20.65 -20.53
CA GLU A 265 -26.91 -19.30 -21.00
C GLU A 265 -27.96 -18.32 -20.52
N LEU A 266 -27.52 -17.13 -20.11
CA LEU A 266 -28.37 -16.03 -19.66
C LEU A 266 -28.11 -14.79 -20.55
N GLU A 267 -29.18 -14.18 -21.05
CA GLU A 267 -29.10 -12.94 -21.82
C GLU A 267 -29.30 -11.72 -20.90
N LEU A 268 -28.45 -10.71 -21.03
CA LEU A 268 -28.64 -9.44 -20.36
C LEU A 268 -29.62 -8.55 -21.14
N PRO A 269 -30.39 -7.69 -20.46
CA PRO A 269 -31.16 -6.64 -21.15
C PRO A 269 -30.19 -5.70 -21.90
N LYS A 270 -30.53 -5.32 -23.11
CA LYS A 270 -29.73 -4.41 -23.96
C LYS A 270 -29.35 -3.11 -23.24
N SER A 271 -30.21 -2.59 -22.38
CA SER A 271 -29.96 -1.37 -21.59
C SER A 271 -28.83 -1.51 -20.58
N LEU A 272 -28.42 -2.71 -20.22
CA LEU A 272 -27.41 -3.01 -19.19
C LEU A 272 -26.11 -3.59 -19.75
N GLU A 273 -26.06 -3.92 -21.04
CA GLU A 273 -24.89 -4.50 -21.70
C GLU A 273 -23.68 -3.57 -21.70
N ASP A 274 -23.94 -2.25 -21.86
CA ASP A 274 -22.90 -1.20 -21.89
C ASP A 274 -22.42 -0.77 -20.49
N ILE A 275 -22.99 -1.29 -19.42
CA ILE A 275 -22.61 -0.93 -18.06
C ILE A 275 -21.41 -1.76 -17.61
N SER A 276 -20.28 -1.08 -17.42
CA SER A 276 -19.06 -1.70 -16.91
C SER A 276 -18.46 -0.90 -15.76
N SER A 277 -17.71 -1.59 -14.89
CA SER A 277 -16.96 -0.93 -13.80
C SER A 277 -15.94 0.09 -14.33
N THR A 278 -15.31 -0.19 -15.47
CA THR A 278 -14.37 0.72 -16.14
C THR A 278 -15.07 2.02 -16.57
N ARG A 279 -16.25 1.92 -17.20
CA ARG A 279 -17.04 3.09 -17.60
C ARG A 279 -17.45 3.96 -16.40
N ILE A 280 -17.78 3.33 -15.26
CA ILE A 280 -18.12 4.08 -14.03
C ILE A 280 -16.91 4.84 -13.53
N ARG A 281 -15.73 4.21 -13.45
CA ARG A 281 -14.49 4.87 -13.02
C ARG A 281 -14.11 6.03 -13.93
N GLU A 282 -14.19 5.86 -15.24
CA GLU A 282 -13.96 6.94 -16.22
C GLU A 282 -14.95 8.11 -16.05
N ASN A 283 -16.21 7.82 -15.77
CA ASN A 283 -17.21 8.85 -15.54
C ASN A 283 -16.94 9.62 -14.24
N ILE A 284 -16.50 8.94 -13.19
CA ILE A 284 -16.09 9.58 -11.93
C ILE A 284 -14.91 10.53 -12.17
N ASP A 285 -13.88 10.08 -12.88
CA ASP A 285 -12.71 10.89 -13.23
C ASP A 285 -13.08 12.13 -14.06
N LYS A 286 -14.06 11.98 -14.96
CA LYS A 286 -14.55 13.05 -15.83
C LYS A 286 -15.70 13.86 -15.19
N HIS A 287 -16.02 13.61 -13.90
CA HIS A 287 -17.14 14.22 -13.18
C HIS A 287 -18.49 14.11 -13.92
N ARG A 288 -18.72 12.99 -14.60
CA ARG A 288 -19.97 12.69 -15.32
C ARG A 288 -20.92 11.93 -14.39
N ASP A 289 -22.21 12.02 -14.71
CA ASP A 289 -23.24 11.28 -13.97
C ASP A 289 -23.08 9.76 -14.08
N ILE A 290 -23.25 9.08 -12.96
CA ILE A 290 -23.22 7.62 -12.82
C ILE A 290 -24.53 7.05 -12.25
N SER A 291 -25.56 7.88 -12.06
CA SER A 291 -26.82 7.49 -11.41
C SER A 291 -27.58 6.37 -12.13
N SER A 292 -27.41 6.26 -13.45
CA SER A 292 -27.98 5.18 -14.27
C SER A 292 -27.12 3.90 -14.33
N LEU A 293 -25.95 3.90 -13.72
CA LEU A 293 -24.95 2.83 -13.83
C LEU A 293 -24.77 2.04 -12.54
N ILE A 294 -25.10 2.65 -11.39
CA ILE A 294 -24.83 2.13 -10.06
C ILE A 294 -26.00 2.43 -9.11
N ASP A 295 -26.08 1.69 -8.00
CA ASP A 295 -27.09 1.92 -6.99
C ASP A 295 -26.94 3.30 -6.34
N PRO A 296 -28.01 4.07 -6.10
CA PRO A 296 -27.95 5.43 -5.57
C PRO A 296 -27.21 5.54 -4.22
N VAL A 297 -27.38 4.59 -3.31
CA VAL A 297 -26.68 4.59 -2.01
C VAL A 297 -25.17 4.39 -2.21
N VAL A 298 -24.79 3.55 -3.17
CA VAL A 298 -23.38 3.33 -3.52
C VAL A 298 -22.78 4.55 -4.19
N GLN A 299 -23.54 5.22 -5.07
CA GLN A 299 -23.10 6.48 -5.66
C GLN A 299 -22.78 7.52 -4.59
N GLU A 300 -23.67 7.70 -3.62
CA GLU A 300 -23.46 8.62 -2.50
C GLU A 300 -22.20 8.25 -1.69
N TYR A 301 -22.02 6.96 -1.41
CA TYR A 301 -20.84 6.45 -0.71
C TYR A 301 -19.54 6.71 -1.48
N ILE A 302 -19.51 6.45 -2.78
CA ILE A 302 -18.34 6.70 -3.65
C ILE A 302 -17.95 8.17 -3.60
N TYR A 303 -18.90 9.08 -3.75
CA TYR A 303 -18.63 10.51 -3.73
C TYR A 303 -18.24 11.01 -2.34
N HIS A 304 -18.90 10.53 -1.29
CA HIS A 304 -18.56 10.89 0.09
C HIS A 304 -17.14 10.44 0.49
N LYS A 305 -16.68 9.30 -0.02
CA LYS A 305 -15.35 8.75 0.26
C LYS A 305 -14.29 9.16 -0.77
N GLY A 306 -14.65 9.85 -1.84
CA GLY A 306 -13.73 10.22 -2.92
C GLY A 306 -13.07 9.01 -3.61
N LEU A 307 -13.81 7.90 -3.76
CA LEU A 307 -13.30 6.67 -4.35
C LEU A 307 -13.16 6.79 -5.87
N TYR A 308 -12.20 6.04 -6.44
CA TYR A 308 -11.97 5.92 -7.89
C TYR A 308 -11.46 7.18 -8.59
N LEU A 309 -11.11 8.23 -7.87
CA LEU A 309 -10.56 9.44 -8.47
C LEU A 309 -9.08 9.26 -8.80
N ARG A 310 -8.75 9.47 -10.08
CA ARG A 310 -7.37 9.40 -10.60
C ARG A 310 -6.63 8.12 -10.22
N GLU A 311 -7.30 6.99 -10.40
CA GLU A 311 -6.70 5.68 -10.18
C GLU A 311 -6.51 4.94 -11.50
N PRO A 312 -5.31 4.41 -11.78
CA PRO A 312 -5.08 3.62 -12.98
C PRO A 312 -5.87 2.31 -12.95
N GLU A 313 -6.25 1.79 -14.11
CA GLU A 313 -6.94 0.50 -14.20
C GLU A 313 -6.07 -0.67 -13.77
N TYR A 314 -4.77 -0.60 -14.09
CA TYR A 314 -3.78 -1.61 -13.76
C TYR A 314 -2.70 -1.04 -12.84
N LYS A 315 -2.15 -1.89 -12.00
CA LYS A 315 -0.98 -1.53 -11.18
C LYS A 315 0.22 -1.30 -12.11
N PRO A 316 1.02 -0.26 -11.87
CA PRO A 316 2.22 -0.02 -12.65
C PRO A 316 3.22 -1.18 -12.49
N ILE A 317 3.82 -1.59 -13.61
CA ILE A 317 4.92 -2.55 -13.62
C ILE A 317 6.20 -1.79 -13.32
N VAL A 318 6.96 -2.25 -12.33
CA VAL A 318 8.24 -1.63 -11.98
C VAL A 318 9.27 -2.06 -13.01
N ARG A 319 9.98 -1.08 -13.61
CA ARG A 319 11.11 -1.39 -14.47
C ARG A 319 12.31 -1.87 -13.65
N ALA A 320 13.05 -2.84 -14.16
CA ALA A 320 14.21 -3.39 -13.48
C ALA A 320 15.46 -2.46 -13.58
N LYS A 321 15.59 -1.69 -14.65
CA LYS A 321 16.80 -0.89 -14.90
C LYS A 321 16.45 0.54 -15.29
N ALA A 322 16.61 1.49 -14.36
CA ALA A 322 16.67 2.92 -14.66
C ALA A 322 18.14 3.43 -14.61
N ILE A 323 18.89 2.92 -13.65
CA ILE A 323 20.31 3.25 -13.46
C ILE A 323 21.09 1.96 -13.18
N SER A 324 22.38 1.97 -13.52
CA SER A 324 23.30 0.89 -13.16
C SER A 324 24.55 1.46 -12.50
N PHE A 325 25.17 0.64 -11.62
CA PHE A 325 26.46 0.95 -11.02
C PHE A 325 27.47 -0.07 -11.51
N GLU A 326 28.56 0.42 -12.05
CA GLU A 326 29.67 -0.41 -12.49
C GLU A 326 30.88 -0.18 -11.59
N ASN A 327 31.36 -1.26 -10.97
CA ASN A 327 32.55 -1.22 -10.13
C ASN A 327 33.76 -1.69 -10.96
N GLN A 328 34.74 -0.82 -11.13
CA GLN A 328 36.02 -1.09 -11.80
C GLN A 328 37.10 -1.22 -10.72
N GLY A 329 37.73 -2.40 -10.62
CA GLY A 329 38.74 -2.67 -9.60
C GLY A 329 39.93 -1.73 -9.69
N GLN A 330 40.70 -1.80 -10.76
CA GLN A 330 41.82 -0.88 -11.07
C GLN A 330 41.51 -0.27 -12.43
N PRO A 331 41.12 1.03 -12.47
CA PRO A 331 40.73 1.64 -13.73
C PRO A 331 41.93 1.75 -14.67
N GLY A 332 41.84 1.15 -15.83
CA GLY A 332 42.82 1.35 -16.91
C GLY A 332 42.70 2.76 -17.49
N TRP A 333 43.78 3.20 -18.16
CA TRP A 333 43.80 4.48 -18.85
C TRP A 333 42.59 4.67 -19.81
N GLU A 334 42.22 3.64 -20.53
CA GLU A 334 41.11 3.68 -21.48
C GLU A 334 39.77 4.05 -20.83
N VAL A 335 39.51 3.54 -19.64
CA VAL A 335 38.29 3.87 -18.88
C VAL A 335 38.28 5.33 -18.43
N LEU A 336 39.43 5.84 -17.98
CA LEU A 336 39.57 7.21 -17.53
C LEU A 336 39.49 8.22 -18.69
N ASP A 337 40.10 7.89 -19.86
CA ASP A 337 39.99 8.68 -21.08
C ASP A 337 38.55 8.71 -21.60
N HIS A 338 37.85 7.56 -21.57
CA HIS A 338 36.46 7.48 -21.94
C HIS A 338 35.58 8.34 -21.02
N LEU A 339 35.76 8.30 -19.69
CA LEU A 339 35.08 9.15 -18.74
C LEU A 339 35.42 10.63 -18.98
N GLY A 340 36.69 10.97 -19.23
CA GLY A 340 37.11 12.31 -19.58
C GLY A 340 36.36 12.88 -20.77
N ASN A 341 36.19 12.07 -21.81
CA ASN A 341 35.51 12.47 -23.04
C ASN A 341 33.97 12.44 -22.96
N THR A 342 33.37 11.60 -22.14
CA THR A 342 31.91 11.40 -22.07
C THR A 342 31.23 12.10 -20.91
N VAL A 343 31.81 12.04 -19.71
CA VAL A 343 31.20 12.62 -18.49
C VAL A 343 31.65 14.05 -18.27
N LEU A 344 32.92 14.33 -18.61
CA LEU A 344 33.59 15.52 -18.13
C LEU A 344 33.62 16.65 -19.14
N TYR A 345 33.35 16.39 -20.43
CA TYR A 345 33.43 17.39 -21.51
C TYR A 345 34.62 18.37 -21.36
N ARG A 346 35.81 17.84 -20.94
CA ARG A 346 37.00 18.62 -20.62
C ARG A 346 36.82 19.73 -19.58
N ASN A 347 35.99 19.48 -18.58
CA ASN A 347 35.86 20.39 -17.44
C ASN A 347 37.13 20.34 -16.59
N PRO A 348 37.81 21.50 -16.33
CA PRO A 348 39.03 21.53 -15.53
C PRO A 348 38.96 20.92 -14.14
N GLU A 349 37.80 21.03 -13.47
CA GLU A 349 37.57 20.42 -12.14
C GLU A 349 37.60 18.89 -12.21
N ALA A 350 37.06 18.36 -13.28
CA ALA A 350 36.98 16.93 -13.52
C ALA A 350 38.35 16.35 -13.95
N GLU A 351 39.11 17.07 -14.76
CA GLU A 351 40.49 16.71 -15.06
C GLU A 351 41.35 16.68 -13.79
N ALA A 352 41.12 17.63 -12.87
CA ALA A 352 41.78 17.63 -11.57
C ALA A 352 41.37 16.45 -10.68
N VAL A 353 40.15 15.93 -10.79
CA VAL A 353 39.71 14.69 -10.11
C VAL A 353 40.38 13.47 -10.74
N LEU A 354 40.37 13.35 -12.07
CA LEU A 354 41.00 12.22 -12.78
C LEU A 354 42.50 12.14 -12.53
N SER A 355 43.20 13.28 -12.50
CA SER A 355 44.65 13.32 -12.26
C SER A 355 45.10 12.83 -10.88
N ARG A 356 44.16 12.75 -9.93
CA ARG A 356 44.39 12.28 -8.55
C ARG A 356 44.15 10.79 -8.36
N ILE A 357 43.50 10.13 -9.31
CA ILE A 357 43.21 8.71 -9.22
C ILE A 357 44.50 7.91 -9.27
N GLY A 358 44.76 7.16 -8.23
CA GLY A 358 45.91 6.27 -8.16
C GLY A 358 45.62 4.96 -8.91
N TYR A 359 46.11 4.84 -10.14
CA TYR A 359 45.88 3.72 -11.07
C TYR A 359 46.10 2.32 -10.46
N GLU A 360 47.01 2.21 -9.50
CA GLU A 360 47.37 0.93 -8.89
C GLU A 360 46.62 0.62 -7.59
N LYS A 361 45.94 1.58 -7.00
CA LYS A 361 45.37 1.48 -5.64
C LYS A 361 43.90 1.82 -5.54
N ASP A 362 43.40 2.70 -6.40
CA ASP A 362 42.04 3.17 -6.30
C ASP A 362 41.07 2.28 -7.08
N GLN A 363 39.87 2.10 -6.52
CA GLN A 363 38.69 1.51 -7.17
C GLN A 363 37.85 2.66 -7.74
N LEU A 364 37.12 2.38 -8.80
CA LEU A 364 36.23 3.34 -9.44
C LEU A 364 34.82 2.80 -9.52
N LEU A 365 33.86 3.53 -8.96
CA LEU A 365 32.45 3.28 -9.14
C LEU A 365 31.84 4.27 -10.12
N ILE A 366 31.23 3.77 -11.18
CA ILE A 366 30.63 4.57 -12.26
C ILE A 366 29.11 4.42 -12.16
N LEU A 367 28.40 5.55 -12.12
CA LEU A 367 26.95 5.61 -12.26
C LEU A 367 26.60 5.80 -13.74
N LYS A 368 25.77 4.91 -14.28
CA LYS A 368 25.32 4.92 -15.68
C LYS A 368 23.81 5.07 -15.77
N ASN A 369 23.36 5.76 -16.83
CA ASN A 369 21.95 5.82 -17.20
C ASN A 369 21.61 4.65 -18.11
N ALA A 370 20.90 3.65 -17.60
CA ALA A 370 20.52 2.46 -18.36
C ALA A 370 19.49 2.76 -19.46
N ALA A 371 18.70 3.82 -19.32
CA ALA A 371 17.73 4.24 -20.34
C ALA A 371 18.40 4.84 -21.58
N GLU A 372 19.65 5.32 -21.46
CA GLU A 372 20.45 5.92 -22.56
C GLU A 372 21.62 5.04 -23.00
N GLY A 373 21.44 3.73 -23.03
CA GLY A 373 22.48 2.83 -23.48
C GLY A 373 23.70 2.75 -22.55
N ASP A 374 23.46 2.78 -21.24
CA ASP A 374 24.48 2.71 -20.19
C ASP A 374 25.49 3.90 -20.23
N ARG A 375 25.03 5.07 -20.61
CA ARG A 375 25.87 6.28 -20.65
C ARG A 375 26.30 6.68 -19.23
N PRO A 376 27.59 6.93 -19.01
CA PRO A 376 28.11 7.40 -17.74
C PRO A 376 27.56 8.78 -17.33
N VAL A 377 27.11 8.92 -16.09
CA VAL A 377 26.55 10.17 -15.51
C VAL A 377 27.52 10.77 -14.49
N GLY A 378 28.25 9.93 -13.79
CA GLY A 378 29.21 10.34 -12.78
C GLY A 378 30.06 9.17 -12.30
N PHE A 379 31.05 9.47 -11.49
CA PHE A 379 31.90 8.47 -10.88
C PHE A 379 32.40 8.92 -9.51
N VAL A 380 32.83 7.95 -8.70
CA VAL A 380 33.57 8.16 -7.47
C VAL A 380 34.77 7.21 -7.43
N SER A 381 35.94 7.74 -7.05
CA SER A 381 37.14 6.96 -6.82
C SER A 381 37.39 6.83 -5.32
N PHE A 382 37.77 5.63 -4.88
CA PHE A 382 37.93 5.31 -3.47
C PHE A 382 38.87 4.13 -3.26
N ARG A 383 39.35 3.99 -2.01
CA ARG A 383 40.10 2.82 -1.56
C ARG A 383 39.94 2.64 -0.06
N GLU A 384 40.33 1.49 0.43
CA GLU A 384 40.41 1.18 1.86
C GLU A 384 41.82 1.51 2.34
N LEU A 385 41.95 2.20 3.48
CA LEU A 385 43.20 2.53 4.12
C LEU A 385 43.38 1.73 5.40
N ARG A 386 44.55 1.20 5.60
CA ARG A 386 44.99 0.65 6.88
C ARG A 386 45.46 1.79 7.79
N SER A 387 45.45 1.56 9.10
CA SER A 387 45.89 2.53 10.11
C SER A 387 47.27 3.16 9.83
N GLU A 388 48.18 2.41 9.21
CA GLU A 388 49.56 2.85 8.87
C GLU A 388 49.58 3.91 7.78
N GLU A 389 48.63 3.84 6.86
CA GLU A 389 48.55 4.73 5.68
C GLU A 389 47.88 6.09 5.98
N LEU A 390 47.19 6.20 7.13
CA LEU A 390 46.47 7.42 7.50
C LEU A 390 47.29 8.68 7.49
N PHE A 391 48.54 8.63 8.00
CA PHE A 391 49.41 9.78 8.02
C PHE A 391 49.78 10.22 6.55
N GLY A 392 50.02 9.24 5.69
CA GLY A 392 50.32 9.49 4.28
C GLY A 392 49.22 10.29 3.57
N VAL A 393 47.98 10.07 3.93
CA VAL A 393 46.79 10.74 3.37
C VAL A 393 46.48 12.04 4.11
N LEU A 394 46.41 12.01 5.42
CA LEU A 394 45.98 13.16 6.23
C LEU A 394 47.06 14.24 6.38
N LYS A 395 48.37 13.87 6.24
CA LYS A 395 49.55 14.73 6.45
C LYS A 395 49.55 15.40 7.83
N SER A 396 48.76 14.98 8.77
CA SER A 396 48.67 15.41 10.14
C SER A 396 48.69 14.20 11.07
N MET A 397 49.68 14.17 11.99
CA MET A 397 49.80 13.10 13.00
C MET A 397 48.67 13.15 14.01
N GLU A 398 48.18 14.33 14.33
CA GLU A 398 47.10 14.53 15.27
C GLU A 398 45.81 13.97 14.71
N LEU A 399 45.47 14.28 13.47
CA LEU A 399 44.30 13.73 12.78
C LEU A 399 44.42 12.21 12.61
N ALA A 400 45.60 11.69 12.20
CA ALA A 400 45.80 10.25 12.08
C ALA A 400 45.59 9.53 13.38
N ASN A 401 46.12 10.10 14.49
CA ASN A 401 45.93 9.54 15.81
C ASN A 401 44.47 9.68 16.35
N ALA A 402 43.76 10.76 15.98
CA ALA A 402 42.36 10.94 16.30
C ALA A 402 41.49 9.85 15.63
N VAL A 403 41.78 9.50 14.37
CA VAL A 403 41.10 8.39 13.68
C VAL A 403 41.46 7.04 14.31
N ARG A 404 42.77 6.78 14.56
CA ARG A 404 43.20 5.51 15.20
C ARG A 404 42.59 5.28 16.57
N ARG A 405 42.30 6.34 17.34
CA ARG A 405 41.61 6.20 18.64
C ARG A 405 40.16 5.80 18.50
N ARG A 406 39.53 6.09 17.34
CA ARG A 406 38.12 5.80 17.09
C ARG A 406 37.91 4.46 16.40
N THR A 407 38.88 4.01 15.60
CA THR A 407 38.76 2.73 14.86
C THR A 407 40.10 2.02 14.73
N SER A 408 40.07 0.69 14.90
CA SER A 408 41.16 -0.23 14.53
C SER A 408 40.91 -0.91 13.19
N ARG A 409 39.78 -0.65 12.54
CA ARG A 409 39.37 -1.25 11.26
C ARG A 409 39.89 -0.42 10.09
N GLU A 410 39.74 -0.95 8.90
CA GLU A 410 40.02 -0.21 7.66
C GLU A 410 39.11 1.01 7.54
N VAL A 411 39.65 2.07 6.91
CA VAL A 411 39.00 3.36 6.74
C VAL A 411 38.72 3.57 5.25
N LEU A 412 37.48 3.90 4.91
CA LEU A 412 37.14 4.29 3.55
C LEU A 412 37.82 5.63 3.21
N TYR A 413 38.62 5.67 2.18
CA TYR A 413 39.20 6.92 1.64
C TYR A 413 38.62 7.21 0.25
N ILE A 414 37.87 8.30 0.15
CA ILE A 414 37.30 8.79 -1.09
C ILE A 414 38.31 9.77 -1.68
N THR A 415 38.88 9.41 -2.84
CA THR A 415 39.93 10.19 -3.49
C THR A 415 39.36 11.24 -4.45
N GLY A 416 38.18 11.01 -5.00
CA GLY A 416 37.51 11.96 -5.87
C GLY A 416 36.05 11.61 -6.12
N ILE A 417 35.25 12.61 -6.37
CA ILE A 417 33.84 12.47 -6.78
C ILE A 417 33.52 13.49 -7.84
N HIS A 418 32.89 13.05 -8.90
CA HIS A 418 32.40 13.92 -9.95
C HIS A 418 31.07 13.36 -10.51
N ALA A 419 30.09 14.23 -10.68
CA ALA A 419 28.81 13.89 -11.27
C ALA A 419 28.21 15.09 -11.99
N ARG A 420 27.45 14.86 -13.06
CA ARG A 420 26.72 15.92 -13.76
C ARG A 420 25.56 16.40 -12.86
N GLU A 421 25.31 17.70 -12.86
CA GLU A 421 24.27 18.29 -11.98
C GLU A 421 22.86 17.85 -12.30
N ARG A 422 22.52 17.59 -13.57
CA ARG A 422 21.16 17.23 -13.99
C ARG A 422 21.14 16.64 -15.38
N GLU A 423 20.65 15.44 -15.57
CA GLU A 423 20.23 14.92 -16.87
C GLU A 423 18.72 14.67 -16.83
N ILE A 424 18.01 15.32 -17.75
CA ILE A 424 16.56 15.12 -17.95
C ILE A 424 16.39 14.44 -19.31
N HIS A 425 15.97 13.18 -19.31
CA HIS A 425 15.42 12.52 -20.50
C HIS A 425 14.20 11.69 -20.13
N ASP A 426 13.14 11.78 -20.93
CA ASP A 426 11.89 11.00 -20.88
C ASP A 426 11.22 10.83 -19.51
N GLY A 427 11.24 11.87 -18.66
CA GLY A 427 10.48 11.90 -17.42
C GLY A 427 11.09 11.22 -16.20
N GLU A 428 12.17 10.45 -16.34
CA GLU A 428 12.93 9.88 -15.20
C GLU A 428 14.31 10.54 -15.11
N ALA A 429 14.39 11.67 -14.40
CA ALA A 429 15.67 12.33 -14.15
C ALA A 429 16.45 11.61 -13.05
N ILE A 430 17.74 11.31 -13.32
CA ILE A 430 18.67 10.94 -12.25
C ILE A 430 18.91 12.19 -11.43
N ARG A 431 18.37 12.20 -10.22
CA ARG A 431 18.46 13.34 -9.32
C ARG A 431 19.60 13.11 -8.34
N ASP A 432 20.36 14.16 -8.09
CA ASP A 432 21.48 14.18 -7.16
C ASP A 432 22.44 12.98 -7.34
N PRO A 433 23.07 12.81 -8.53
CA PRO A 433 23.90 11.66 -8.84
C PRO A 433 25.14 11.55 -7.93
N ALA A 434 25.64 12.67 -7.39
CA ALA A 434 26.73 12.65 -6.41
C ALA A 434 26.31 11.97 -5.11
N GLN A 435 25.07 12.23 -4.67
CA GLN A 435 24.50 11.58 -3.47
C GLN A 435 24.31 10.08 -3.67
N LEU A 436 23.86 9.65 -4.87
CA LEU A 436 23.68 8.24 -5.20
C LEU A 436 25.04 7.50 -5.22
N LEU A 437 26.05 8.09 -5.80
CA LEU A 437 27.43 7.54 -5.84
C LEU A 437 28.00 7.39 -4.42
N LEU A 438 27.87 8.43 -3.59
CA LEU A 438 28.33 8.39 -2.19
C LEU A 438 27.60 7.33 -1.39
N ALA A 439 26.29 7.26 -1.50
CA ALA A 439 25.49 6.26 -0.79
C ALA A 439 25.94 4.83 -1.17
N GLU A 440 26.21 4.58 -2.44
CA GLU A 440 26.64 3.28 -2.92
C GLU A 440 28.02 2.90 -2.40
N VAL A 441 29.01 3.80 -2.48
CA VAL A 441 30.36 3.52 -1.97
C VAL A 441 30.36 3.32 -0.45
N ILE A 442 29.61 4.17 0.27
CA ILE A 442 29.50 4.05 1.74
C ILE A 442 28.85 2.72 2.13
N THR A 443 27.80 2.27 1.41
CA THR A 443 27.18 0.97 1.71
C THR A 443 28.12 -0.19 1.45
N GLN A 444 28.90 -0.16 0.37
CA GLN A 444 29.94 -1.17 0.10
C GLN A 444 31.01 -1.20 1.20
N ALA A 445 31.40 -0.03 1.70
CA ALA A 445 32.35 0.08 2.80
C ALA A 445 31.77 -0.45 4.15
N LEU A 446 30.50 -0.18 4.41
CA LEU A 446 29.81 -0.73 5.59
C LEU A 446 29.72 -2.27 5.54
N GLU A 447 29.51 -2.85 4.38
CA GLU A 447 29.52 -4.32 4.18
C GLU A 447 30.89 -4.93 4.47
N LYS A 448 31.96 -4.21 4.16
CA LYS A 448 33.34 -4.58 4.47
C LYS A 448 33.77 -4.21 5.89
N ASN A 449 32.82 -3.78 6.75
CA ASN A 449 33.06 -3.34 8.12
C ASN A 449 33.98 -2.14 8.30
N CYS A 450 34.11 -1.26 7.29
CA CYS A 450 34.72 0.04 7.50
C CYS A 450 33.86 0.86 8.48
N SER A 451 34.50 1.43 9.48
CA SER A 451 33.80 2.17 10.55
C SER A 451 34.05 3.67 10.49
N PHE A 452 34.83 4.12 9.52
CA PHE A 452 35.17 5.53 9.33
C PHE A 452 35.38 5.84 7.84
N ALA A 453 35.01 7.06 7.41
CA ALA A 453 35.30 7.51 6.07
C ALA A 453 36.00 8.89 6.06
N ILE A 454 36.92 9.06 5.09
CA ILE A 454 37.70 10.26 4.90
C ILE A 454 37.60 10.66 3.43
N PHE A 455 37.44 11.97 3.20
CA PHE A 455 37.68 12.62 1.91
C PHE A 455 38.73 13.68 2.09
N ALA A 456 39.76 13.68 1.25
CA ALA A 456 40.81 14.71 1.29
C ALA A 456 41.20 15.13 -0.12
N ALA A 457 41.21 16.45 -0.38
CA ALA A 457 41.53 17.04 -1.68
C ALA A 457 42.21 18.39 -1.50
N GLU A 458 42.80 18.92 -2.55
CA GLU A 458 43.37 20.30 -2.55
C GLU A 458 42.23 21.34 -2.56
N ARG A 459 42.46 22.44 -1.86
CA ARG A 459 41.51 23.56 -1.81
C ARG A 459 41.34 24.15 -3.21
N GLY A 460 40.09 24.28 -3.67
CA GLY A 460 39.76 24.74 -5.02
C GLY A 460 39.58 23.63 -6.06
N THR A 461 39.83 22.36 -5.72
CA THR A 461 39.59 21.22 -6.62
C THR A 461 38.34 20.41 -6.22
N VAL A 462 37.60 20.84 -5.24
CA VAL A 462 36.35 20.23 -4.77
C VAL A 462 35.21 21.10 -5.26
N SER A 463 34.34 20.53 -6.07
CA SER A 463 33.11 21.22 -6.49
C SER A 463 32.21 21.51 -5.28
N LYS A 464 31.40 22.57 -5.36
CA LYS A 464 30.42 22.87 -4.30
C LYS A 464 29.43 21.73 -4.11
N GLU A 465 29.03 21.08 -5.20
CA GLU A 465 28.09 19.95 -5.20
C GLU A 465 28.67 18.76 -4.46
N ALA A 466 29.94 18.40 -4.70
CA ALA A 466 30.62 17.33 -3.98
C ALA A 466 30.76 17.65 -2.49
N ALA A 467 31.11 18.89 -2.14
CA ALA A 467 31.19 19.33 -0.75
C ALA A 467 29.82 19.22 -0.03
N PHE A 468 28.75 19.74 -0.66
CA PHE A 468 27.40 19.64 -0.12
C PHE A 468 26.90 18.19 -0.02
N ALA A 469 27.25 17.33 -0.99
CA ALA A 469 26.88 15.92 -0.93
C ALA A 469 27.55 15.22 0.26
N LEU A 470 28.83 15.50 0.53
CA LEU A 470 29.56 15.00 1.70
C LEU A 470 28.90 15.51 3.01
N GLU A 471 28.68 16.82 3.13
CA GLU A 471 28.12 17.44 4.32
C GLU A 471 26.70 16.87 4.63
N ARG A 472 25.88 16.63 3.62
CA ARG A 472 24.55 15.99 3.77
C ARG A 472 24.61 14.51 4.18
N GLN A 473 25.75 13.83 4.01
CA GLN A 473 25.97 12.49 4.55
C GLN A 473 26.57 12.52 5.98
N GLY A 474 26.72 13.69 6.57
CA GLY A 474 27.26 13.85 7.92
C GLY A 474 28.77 14.04 7.99
N PHE A 475 29.47 14.18 6.86
CA PHE A 475 30.88 14.51 6.87
C PHE A 475 31.09 15.91 7.44
N VAL A 476 32.05 16.04 8.33
CA VAL A 476 32.43 17.30 8.98
C VAL A 476 33.89 17.61 8.73
N ARG A 477 34.24 18.89 8.75
CA ARG A 477 35.62 19.33 8.71
C ARG A 477 36.19 19.27 10.14
N PRO A 478 37.36 18.62 10.33
CA PRO A 478 37.98 18.57 11.65
C PRO A 478 38.39 19.97 12.13
N GLU A 479 38.11 20.27 13.41
CA GLU A 479 38.52 21.54 14.06
C GLU A 479 40.05 21.69 14.19
N LEU A 480 40.81 20.60 14.07
CA LEU A 480 42.27 20.53 14.16
C LEU A 480 43.00 21.00 12.90
N LEU A 481 42.32 21.53 11.90
CA LEU A 481 42.93 22.07 10.68
C LEU A 481 43.20 23.55 10.89
N GLU A 482 44.47 23.96 10.68
CA GLU A 482 44.90 25.37 10.78
C GLU A 482 44.23 26.21 9.65
N GLU A 483 43.86 27.46 9.98
CA GLU A 483 43.41 28.44 8.98
C GLU A 483 44.57 28.74 8.02
N GLY A 484 44.47 28.25 6.77
CA GLY A 484 45.49 28.45 5.75
C GLY A 484 46.00 27.18 5.08
N GLU A 485 45.57 26.01 5.54
CA GLU A 485 45.93 24.73 4.91
C GLU A 485 45.46 24.67 3.45
N LYS A 486 46.35 24.23 2.55
CA LYS A 486 46.05 24.07 1.12
C LYS A 486 45.10 22.91 0.82
N ARG A 487 44.74 22.11 1.84
CA ARG A 487 43.90 20.91 1.73
C ARG A 487 42.59 21.08 2.44
N VAL A 488 41.56 20.43 1.90
CA VAL A 488 40.23 20.28 2.51
C VAL A 488 40.08 18.82 2.88
N ILE A 489 39.79 18.57 4.17
CA ILE A 489 39.56 17.24 4.73
C ILE A 489 38.16 17.19 5.31
N TYR A 490 37.42 16.17 4.92
CA TYR A 490 36.10 15.82 5.49
C TYR A 490 36.16 14.42 6.11
N MET A 491 35.51 14.22 7.23
CA MET A 491 35.53 12.95 7.96
C MET A 491 34.15 12.63 8.50
N VAL A 492 33.80 11.34 8.56
CA VAL A 492 32.53 10.87 9.13
C VAL A 492 32.73 9.56 9.89
N ASP A 493 32.07 9.45 11.04
CA ASP A 493 32.01 8.23 11.83
C ASP A 493 30.88 7.34 11.31
N MET A 494 31.19 6.09 10.95
CA MET A 494 30.26 5.11 10.38
C MET A 494 29.93 3.96 11.34
N HIS A 495 30.32 4.05 12.64
CA HIS A 495 30.09 2.97 13.59
C HIS A 495 28.61 2.70 13.83
N GLU A 496 27.80 3.75 13.96
CA GLU A 496 26.38 3.69 14.24
C GLU A 496 25.62 4.59 13.26
N PRO A 497 25.47 4.18 11.99
CA PRO A 497 24.87 5.02 10.97
C PRO A 497 23.37 5.25 11.23
N LEU A 498 22.91 6.43 10.84
CA LEU A 498 21.50 6.73 10.65
C LEU A 498 21.13 6.47 9.18
N MET A 499 19.91 6.05 8.92
CA MET A 499 19.40 5.88 7.56
C MET A 499 18.17 6.75 7.33
N LEU A 500 18.11 7.41 6.19
CA LEU A 500 16.94 8.11 5.67
C LEU A 500 16.53 7.50 4.33
N LEU A 501 15.30 7.00 4.25
CA LEU A 501 14.71 6.49 3.02
C LEU A 501 13.81 7.56 2.40
N HIS A 502 14.19 8.08 1.24
CA HIS A 502 13.39 9.01 0.44
C HIS A 502 12.31 8.26 -0.34
N ASN A 503 11.04 8.61 -0.14
CA ASN A 503 9.91 7.91 -0.74
C ASN A 503 8.69 8.80 -1.06
N LEU A 504 8.84 10.13 -1.01
CA LEU A 504 7.71 11.06 -1.18
C LEU A 504 7.02 10.93 -2.54
N GLU A 505 7.79 10.73 -3.62
CA GLU A 505 7.25 10.58 -4.96
C GLU A 505 6.25 9.42 -5.05
N THR A 506 6.46 8.38 -4.24
CA THR A 506 5.59 7.20 -4.22
C THR A 506 4.30 7.40 -3.42
N THR A 507 4.14 8.55 -2.76
CA THR A 507 2.95 8.89 -1.96
C THR A 507 1.93 9.72 -2.72
N LEU A 508 2.27 10.20 -3.90
CA LEU A 508 1.45 11.12 -4.69
C LEU A 508 0.73 10.40 -5.83
N LYS A 509 -0.47 10.89 -6.15
CA LYS A 509 -1.24 10.46 -7.33
C LYS A 509 -0.82 11.25 -8.56
N GLU A 510 -1.01 10.64 -9.75
CA GLU A 510 -0.87 11.37 -10.99
C GLU A 510 -2.02 12.40 -11.15
N PRO A 511 -1.77 13.57 -11.72
CA PRO A 511 -0.53 13.99 -12.38
C PRO A 511 0.51 14.66 -11.44
N PHE A 512 0.24 14.73 -10.14
CA PHE A 512 1.11 15.43 -9.18
C PHE A 512 2.46 14.73 -8.98
N GLY A 513 2.46 13.37 -9.01
CA GLY A 513 3.68 12.56 -8.87
C GLY A 513 4.71 12.82 -9.97
N SER A 514 4.27 13.28 -11.14
CA SER A 514 5.14 13.64 -12.29
C SER A 514 5.26 15.16 -12.54
N SER A 515 4.57 16.02 -11.75
CA SER A 515 4.63 17.47 -11.92
C SER A 515 6.05 18.01 -11.66
N PRO A 516 6.67 18.77 -12.60
CA PRO A 516 8.00 19.34 -12.39
C PRO A 516 8.08 20.27 -11.17
N ALA A 517 7.03 21.01 -10.87
CA ALA A 517 6.96 21.90 -9.71
C ALA A 517 6.99 21.10 -8.39
N VAL A 518 6.19 20.02 -8.31
CA VAL A 518 6.12 19.13 -7.16
C VAL A 518 7.46 18.41 -6.97
N LEU A 519 8.02 17.86 -8.03
CA LEU A 519 9.30 17.15 -7.99
C LEU A 519 10.46 18.06 -7.58
N SER A 520 10.47 19.33 -8.02
CA SER A 520 11.44 20.32 -7.57
C SER A 520 11.28 20.69 -6.09
N ALA A 521 10.05 20.75 -5.59
CA ALA A 521 9.79 20.95 -4.16
C ALA A 521 10.30 19.76 -3.34
N ILE A 522 10.03 18.53 -3.76
CA ILE A 522 10.53 17.32 -3.11
C ILE A 522 12.05 17.33 -3.04
N GLU A 523 12.74 17.63 -4.13
CA GLU A 523 14.21 17.67 -4.16
C GLU A 523 14.78 18.72 -3.18
N ARG A 524 14.20 19.92 -3.14
CA ARG A 524 14.60 20.94 -2.15
C ARG A 524 14.39 20.45 -0.71
N ASN A 525 13.26 19.82 -0.45
CA ASN A 525 12.90 19.34 0.87
C ASN A 525 13.79 18.16 1.30
N HIS A 526 14.15 17.24 0.40
CA HIS A 526 15.13 16.19 0.64
C HIS A 526 16.45 16.78 1.16
N LYS A 527 17.00 17.79 0.49
CA LYS A 527 18.27 18.44 0.86
C LYS A 527 18.18 19.14 2.23
N LYS A 528 17.09 19.83 2.51
CA LYS A 528 16.83 20.45 3.82
C LYS A 528 16.76 19.40 4.94
N LEU A 529 16.00 18.32 4.72
CA LEU A 529 15.81 17.25 5.71
C LEU A 529 17.13 16.53 6.02
N GLN A 530 17.92 16.20 4.99
CA GLN A 530 19.24 15.61 5.15
C GLN A 530 20.12 16.50 6.04
N THR A 531 20.19 17.79 5.71
CA THR A 531 20.98 18.77 6.52
C THR A 531 20.47 18.88 7.97
N ALA A 532 19.15 18.83 8.19
CA ALA A 532 18.61 18.84 9.55
C ALA A 532 18.96 17.55 10.32
N MET A 533 18.98 16.41 9.65
CA MET A 533 19.34 15.12 10.28
C MET A 533 20.82 15.07 10.67
N THR A 534 21.74 15.64 9.87
CA THR A 534 23.17 15.64 10.23
C THR A 534 23.45 16.44 11.50
N LYS A 535 22.57 17.38 11.86
CA LYS A 535 22.65 18.14 13.11
C LYS A 535 22.18 17.36 14.36
N LEU A 536 21.41 16.28 14.19
CA LEU A 536 20.99 15.43 15.32
C LEU A 536 22.19 14.75 15.99
N TYR A 537 23.14 14.31 15.16
CA TYR A 537 24.36 13.62 15.60
C TYR A 537 25.54 14.09 14.75
N PRO A 538 26.14 15.27 15.05
CA PRO A 538 27.20 15.83 14.25
C PRO A 538 28.41 14.90 14.13
N GLY A 539 28.87 14.69 12.89
CA GLY A 539 30.01 13.83 12.58
C GLY A 539 29.69 12.35 12.44
N ASN A 540 28.43 11.93 12.70
CA ASN A 540 27.96 10.57 12.44
C ASN A 540 27.36 10.47 11.03
N LEU A 541 27.50 9.31 10.43
CA LEU A 541 26.96 9.04 9.10
C LEU A 541 25.41 9.11 9.09
N VAL A 542 24.90 9.90 8.15
CA VAL A 542 23.47 9.94 7.78
C VAL A 542 23.34 9.42 6.35
N LEU A 543 23.10 8.13 6.18
CA LEU A 543 22.99 7.52 4.87
C LEU A 543 21.60 7.75 4.29
N SER A 544 21.54 8.47 3.17
CA SER A 544 20.29 8.74 2.46
C SER A 544 20.14 7.83 1.25
N LEU A 545 19.07 7.05 1.22
CA LEU A 545 18.75 6.09 0.15
C LEU A 545 17.48 6.51 -0.61
N SER A 546 17.51 6.35 -1.93
CA SER A 546 16.33 6.52 -2.77
C SER A 546 15.50 5.24 -2.83
N SER A 547 14.21 5.32 -2.52
CA SER A 547 13.29 4.18 -2.68
C SER A 547 13.20 3.71 -4.14
N GLY A 548 13.29 4.62 -5.10
CA GLY A 548 13.26 4.30 -6.53
C GLY A 548 14.43 3.39 -6.94
N VAL A 549 15.67 3.78 -6.59
CA VAL A 549 16.87 2.96 -6.85
C VAL A 549 16.79 1.61 -6.17
N MET A 550 16.35 1.59 -4.92
CA MET A 550 16.19 0.35 -4.16
C MET A 550 15.12 -0.57 -4.79
N HIS A 551 14.01 -0.01 -5.28
CA HIS A 551 12.98 -0.77 -6.00
C HIS A 551 13.55 -1.47 -7.24
N HIS A 552 14.30 -0.75 -8.07
CA HIS A 552 14.87 -1.32 -9.29
C HIS A 552 15.77 -2.52 -8.98
N ARG A 553 16.67 -2.39 -8.01
CA ARG A 553 17.54 -3.48 -7.58
C ARG A 553 16.79 -4.66 -6.97
N MET A 554 15.74 -4.39 -6.19
CA MET A 554 14.91 -5.46 -5.64
C MET A 554 14.19 -6.22 -6.75
N VAL A 555 13.68 -5.51 -7.76
CA VAL A 555 13.03 -6.15 -8.92
C VAL A 555 14.02 -7.02 -9.69
N ASP A 556 15.25 -6.57 -9.93
CA ASP A 556 16.30 -7.39 -10.55
C ASP A 556 16.55 -8.68 -9.77
N ARG A 557 16.62 -8.61 -8.43
CA ARG A 557 16.82 -9.79 -7.59
C ARG A 557 15.61 -10.73 -7.62
N ILE A 558 14.41 -10.18 -7.53
CA ILE A 558 13.18 -10.98 -7.53
C ILE A 558 13.00 -11.68 -8.88
N THR A 559 13.22 -10.99 -10.00
CA THR A 559 13.10 -11.59 -11.34
C THR A 559 14.16 -12.65 -11.60
N ALA A 560 15.41 -12.42 -11.14
CA ALA A 560 16.47 -13.42 -11.19
C ALA A 560 16.14 -14.67 -10.37
N LEU A 561 15.65 -14.51 -9.12
CA LEU A 561 15.21 -15.62 -8.26
C LEU A 561 14.01 -16.38 -8.84
N ASN A 562 13.20 -15.72 -9.64
CA ASN A 562 12.04 -16.30 -10.31
C ASN A 562 12.36 -16.85 -11.72
N GLY A 563 13.60 -16.70 -12.20
CA GLY A 563 14.05 -17.19 -13.51
C GLY A 563 13.36 -16.52 -14.69
N VAL A 564 12.98 -15.24 -14.56
CA VAL A 564 12.27 -14.46 -15.58
C VAL A 564 13.01 -13.18 -15.93
N PRO A 565 12.82 -12.63 -17.14
CA PRO A 565 13.40 -11.33 -17.51
C PRO A 565 12.85 -10.18 -16.65
N GLY A 566 13.69 -9.17 -16.41
CA GLY A 566 13.31 -7.92 -15.74
C GLY A 566 12.42 -6.99 -16.60
N GLU A 567 12.33 -7.23 -17.90
CA GLU A 567 11.44 -6.52 -18.81
C GLU A 567 10.14 -7.31 -19.03
N PRO A 568 8.97 -6.64 -19.14
CA PRO A 568 7.71 -7.31 -19.38
C PRO A 568 7.69 -8.04 -20.72
N LEU A 569 7.30 -9.31 -20.73
CA LEU A 569 7.13 -10.11 -21.95
C LEU A 569 5.72 -9.98 -22.52
N THR A 570 5.62 -9.99 -23.84
CA THR A 570 4.35 -10.07 -24.57
C THR A 570 4.43 -11.22 -25.59
N PRO A 571 3.64 -12.31 -25.46
CA PRO A 571 2.70 -12.60 -24.38
C PRO A 571 3.38 -12.86 -23.02
N ARG A 572 2.67 -12.61 -21.91
CA ARG A 572 3.22 -12.80 -20.55
C ARG A 572 3.61 -14.25 -20.31
N ARG A 573 4.86 -14.45 -19.85
CA ARG A 573 5.34 -15.74 -19.33
C ARG A 573 5.66 -15.57 -17.87
N LEU A 574 4.85 -16.15 -16.99
CA LEU A 574 4.99 -16.00 -15.54
C LEU A 574 5.98 -17.02 -14.99
N GLY A 575 6.83 -16.59 -14.06
CA GLY A 575 7.71 -17.49 -13.29
C GLY A 575 6.90 -18.35 -12.31
N GLU A 576 7.56 -19.35 -11.73
CA GLU A 576 6.95 -20.31 -10.80
C GLU A 576 6.61 -19.69 -9.43
N ASN A 577 7.45 -18.79 -8.94
CA ASN A 577 7.28 -18.18 -7.64
C ASN A 577 6.39 -16.93 -7.74
N MET A 578 5.74 -16.58 -6.64
CA MET A 578 5.04 -15.31 -6.52
C MET A 578 5.78 -14.34 -5.60
N CYS A 579 5.70 -13.06 -5.92
CA CYS A 579 6.22 -11.96 -5.10
C CYS A 579 5.15 -11.51 -4.11
N VAL A 580 5.50 -11.49 -2.83
CA VAL A 580 4.59 -11.08 -1.74
C VAL A 580 5.22 -9.94 -0.94
N PRO A 581 5.05 -8.68 -1.39
CA PRO A 581 5.43 -7.52 -0.59
C PRO A 581 4.56 -7.44 0.67
N PHE A 582 5.18 -7.20 1.83
CA PHE A 582 4.49 -7.00 3.09
C PHE A 582 4.93 -5.70 3.82
N GLY A 583 5.90 -4.98 3.23
CA GLY A 583 6.32 -3.64 3.63
C GLY A 583 5.66 -2.51 2.82
N LYS A 584 6.19 -1.30 2.96
CA LYS A 584 5.73 -0.13 2.19
C LYS A 584 6.31 -0.13 0.76
N ILE A 585 7.46 -0.74 0.52
CA ILE A 585 8.11 -0.90 -0.79
C ILE A 585 7.28 -1.84 -1.68
N LEU A 586 7.23 -1.56 -2.95
CA LEU A 586 6.47 -2.30 -3.98
C LEU A 586 4.95 -2.37 -3.73
N ARG A 587 4.43 -1.70 -2.71
CA ARG A 587 2.98 -1.65 -2.46
C ARG A 587 2.25 -1.05 -3.66
N GLY A 588 1.25 -1.78 -4.16
CA GLY A 588 0.46 -1.32 -5.31
C GLY A 588 1.18 -1.38 -6.66
N LYS A 589 2.35 -2.03 -6.73
CA LYS A 589 3.14 -2.23 -7.96
C LYS A 589 3.21 -3.71 -8.32
N VAL A 590 3.63 -4.00 -9.54
CA VAL A 590 3.80 -5.37 -10.06
C VAL A 590 5.25 -5.57 -10.49
N VAL A 591 5.82 -6.70 -10.09
CA VAL A 591 7.14 -7.13 -10.58
C VAL A 591 6.96 -7.78 -11.97
N PRO A 592 7.81 -7.45 -12.96
CA PRO A 592 7.72 -8.02 -14.31
C PRO A 592 7.65 -9.54 -14.28
N ASN A 593 6.81 -10.10 -15.13
CA ASN A 593 6.68 -11.55 -15.35
C ASN A 593 6.48 -12.40 -14.05
N THR A 594 6.01 -11.77 -12.98
CA THR A 594 5.87 -12.37 -11.65
C THR A 594 4.50 -12.08 -11.05
N VAL A 595 3.78 -13.10 -10.59
CA VAL A 595 2.54 -12.91 -9.83
C VAL A 595 2.87 -12.12 -8.58
N THR A 596 2.27 -10.94 -8.41
CA THR A 596 2.58 -10.03 -7.29
C THR A 596 1.32 -9.72 -6.49
N LYS A 597 1.25 -10.21 -5.26
CA LYS A 597 0.13 -9.94 -4.35
C LYS A 597 0.64 -9.44 -3.01
N THR A 598 0.29 -8.23 -2.65
CA THR A 598 0.72 -7.60 -1.40
C THR A 598 -0.08 -8.12 -0.20
N LEU A 599 0.61 -8.40 0.90
CA LEU A 599 0.02 -8.47 2.24
C LEU A 599 -0.03 -7.05 2.82
N HIS A 600 -1.24 -6.56 3.02
CA HIS A 600 -1.46 -5.21 3.48
C HIS A 600 -1.38 -5.15 5.01
N THR A 601 -0.15 -4.99 5.51
CA THR A 601 0.13 -4.81 6.94
C THR A 601 0.29 -3.35 7.29
N ASP A 602 -0.02 -2.99 8.50
CA ASP A 602 0.25 -1.68 9.06
C ASP A 602 0.77 -1.79 10.50
N LYS A 603 1.50 -0.75 10.91
CA LYS A 603 1.96 -0.57 12.28
C LYS A 603 1.00 0.38 12.98
N VAL A 604 0.21 -0.15 13.89
CA VAL A 604 -0.86 0.60 14.56
C VAL A 604 -0.45 0.85 16.00
N TYR A 605 -0.22 2.11 16.33
CA TYR A 605 0.11 2.56 17.70
C TYR A 605 -1.14 2.63 18.57
N GLU A 606 -0.96 2.28 19.84
CA GLU A 606 -1.95 2.62 20.87
C GLU A 606 -1.95 4.14 21.10
N PRO A 607 -3.06 4.72 21.63
CA PRO A 607 -3.19 6.17 21.80
C PRO A 607 -2.10 6.83 22.63
N GLU A 608 -1.54 6.10 23.60
CA GLU A 608 -0.47 6.53 24.50
C GLU A 608 0.92 6.51 23.85
N LEU A 609 1.04 5.93 22.63
CA LEU A 609 2.27 5.81 21.82
C LEU A 609 3.40 5.02 22.50
N ASP A 610 3.09 4.21 23.51
CA ASP A 610 4.05 3.37 24.22
C ASP A 610 4.24 1.99 23.58
N SER A 611 3.24 1.52 22.87
CA SER A 611 3.20 0.23 22.21
C SER A 611 2.52 0.30 20.84
N TYR A 612 2.72 -0.73 20.03
CA TYR A 612 2.07 -0.91 18.74
C TYR A 612 1.87 -2.38 18.41
N ALA A 613 0.92 -2.65 17.54
CA ALA A 613 0.69 -3.95 16.96
C ALA A 613 0.85 -3.92 15.42
N ILE A 614 1.17 -5.07 14.83
CA ILE A 614 1.12 -5.25 13.37
C ILE A 614 -0.25 -5.83 13.04
N GLU A 615 -1.02 -5.06 12.30
CA GLU A 615 -2.40 -5.39 11.93
C GLU A 615 -2.61 -5.30 10.42
N ALA A 616 -3.79 -5.72 9.96
CA ALA A 616 -4.19 -5.45 8.59
C ALA A 616 -4.36 -3.93 8.38
N PHE A 617 -3.88 -3.42 7.24
CA PHE A 617 -4.12 -2.03 6.87
C PHE A 617 -5.64 -1.75 6.82
N PRO A 618 -6.11 -0.59 7.25
CA PRO A 618 -7.53 -0.25 7.23
C PRO A 618 -8.19 -0.54 5.89
N TYR A 619 -9.41 -1.06 5.92
CA TYR A 619 -10.20 -1.48 4.76
C TYR A 619 -9.72 -2.74 4.03
N TYR A 620 -8.68 -3.43 4.53
CA TYR A 620 -8.29 -4.76 4.05
C TYR A 620 -8.76 -5.85 5.01
N SER A 621 -8.93 -7.07 4.49
CA SER A 621 -9.28 -8.25 5.29
C SER A 621 -8.25 -8.52 6.39
N PRO A 622 -8.63 -9.18 7.49
CA PRO A 622 -7.68 -9.61 8.52
C PRO A 622 -6.48 -10.36 7.91
N LEU A 623 -5.32 -10.24 8.53
CA LEU A 623 -4.07 -10.82 8.00
C LEU A 623 -4.17 -12.32 7.73
N GLU A 624 -4.88 -13.06 8.59
CA GLU A 624 -5.12 -14.49 8.38
C GLU A 624 -5.90 -14.78 7.07
N SER A 625 -6.91 -13.98 6.74
CA SER A 625 -7.67 -14.11 5.50
C SER A 625 -6.83 -13.74 4.28
N GLN A 626 -5.99 -12.70 4.39
CA GLN A 626 -5.04 -12.35 3.34
C GLN A 626 -4.02 -13.48 3.08
N ILE A 627 -3.52 -14.12 4.14
CA ILE A 627 -2.59 -15.26 4.05
C ILE A 627 -3.26 -16.46 3.40
N LYS A 628 -4.53 -16.76 3.75
CA LYS A 628 -5.31 -17.81 3.06
C LYS A 628 -5.46 -17.50 1.56
N THR A 629 -5.66 -16.24 1.20
CA THR A 629 -5.68 -15.79 -0.21
C THR A 629 -4.34 -16.04 -0.92
N ILE A 630 -3.21 -15.73 -0.27
CA ILE A 630 -1.87 -16.06 -0.81
C ILE A 630 -1.73 -17.57 -1.01
N ARG A 631 -2.17 -18.38 -0.04
CA ARG A 631 -2.12 -19.85 -0.14
C ARG A 631 -2.90 -20.38 -1.34
N SER A 632 -4.05 -19.76 -1.67
CA SER A 632 -4.91 -20.16 -2.80
C SER A 632 -4.28 -19.95 -4.19
N PHE A 633 -3.19 -19.17 -4.31
CA PHE A 633 -2.41 -19.10 -5.55
C PHE A 633 -1.59 -20.37 -5.82
N ASP A 634 -1.37 -21.20 -4.82
CA ASP A 634 -0.62 -22.45 -4.87
C ASP A 634 0.77 -22.32 -5.50
N ARG A 635 1.53 -21.33 -5.01
CA ARG A 635 2.88 -21.00 -5.48
C ARG A 635 3.83 -20.80 -4.32
N PRO A 636 5.12 -21.18 -4.46
CA PRO A 636 6.15 -20.73 -3.54
C PRO A 636 6.26 -19.21 -3.53
N VAL A 637 6.55 -18.64 -2.36
CA VAL A 637 6.59 -17.18 -2.21
C VAL A 637 8.00 -16.62 -2.03
N ILE A 638 8.25 -15.48 -2.65
CA ILE A 638 9.35 -14.58 -2.34
C ILE A 638 8.73 -13.44 -1.51
N LEU A 639 9.05 -13.43 -0.21
CA LEU A 639 8.60 -12.34 0.68
C LEU A 639 9.45 -11.10 0.47
N VAL A 640 8.84 -9.91 0.49
CA VAL A 640 9.54 -8.65 0.19
C VAL A 640 9.22 -7.59 1.23
N ASP A 641 10.26 -6.98 1.84
CA ASP A 641 10.11 -5.84 2.76
C ASP A 641 11.14 -4.74 2.46
N ASP A 642 10.89 -3.56 2.98
CA ASP A 642 11.77 -2.39 2.85
C ASP A 642 12.98 -2.49 3.79
N LEU A 643 12.75 -2.86 5.05
CA LEU A 643 13.80 -2.93 6.07
C LEU A 643 13.54 -4.07 7.04
N VAL A 644 14.60 -4.84 7.33
CA VAL A 644 14.61 -5.81 8.43
C VAL A 644 15.64 -5.38 9.48
N HIS A 645 15.14 -4.89 10.61
CA HIS A 645 15.93 -4.58 11.80
C HIS A 645 15.38 -5.40 12.98
N LYS A 646 14.23 -5.06 13.55
CA LYS A 646 13.56 -5.85 14.61
C LYS A 646 12.66 -6.95 14.06
N ALA A 647 12.45 -6.96 12.74
CA ALA A 647 11.61 -7.95 12.04
C ALA A 647 10.17 -8.06 12.56
N ASP A 648 9.61 -7.00 13.17
CA ASP A 648 8.29 -7.01 13.83
C ASP A 648 7.17 -7.53 12.93
N ARG A 649 7.14 -7.08 11.65
CA ARG A 649 6.16 -7.56 10.68
C ARG A 649 6.31 -9.04 10.38
N LEU A 650 7.55 -9.49 10.21
CA LEU A 650 7.81 -10.90 9.91
C LEU A 650 7.49 -11.78 11.11
N GLN A 651 7.82 -11.33 12.34
CA GLN A 651 7.45 -12.03 13.57
C GLN A 651 5.93 -12.20 13.69
N ALA A 652 5.16 -11.17 13.34
CA ALA A 652 3.70 -11.23 13.34
C ALA A 652 3.13 -12.15 12.26
N LEU A 653 3.77 -12.25 11.09
CA LEU A 653 3.27 -13.02 9.94
C LEU A 653 3.75 -14.48 9.94
N ALA A 654 4.96 -14.76 10.42
CA ALA A 654 5.61 -16.08 10.33
C ALA A 654 4.77 -17.24 10.89
N PRO A 655 4.11 -17.13 12.07
CA PRO A 655 3.26 -18.20 12.60
C PRO A 655 2.08 -18.52 11.66
N SER A 656 1.44 -17.50 11.11
CA SER A 656 0.30 -17.66 10.21
C SER A 656 0.70 -18.20 8.84
N LEU A 657 1.85 -17.80 8.29
CA LEU A 657 2.42 -18.36 7.06
C LEU A 657 2.76 -19.83 7.22
N LYS A 658 3.38 -20.19 8.35
CA LYS A 658 3.69 -21.59 8.70
C LYS A 658 2.44 -22.43 8.87
N LYS A 659 1.44 -21.94 9.60
CA LYS A 659 0.14 -22.61 9.79
C LYS A 659 -0.58 -22.84 8.46
N ALA A 660 -0.48 -21.89 7.54
CA ALA A 660 -1.06 -22.01 6.19
C ALA A 660 -0.26 -22.95 5.25
N GLY A 661 0.92 -23.41 5.66
CA GLY A 661 1.77 -24.29 4.84
C GLY A 661 2.29 -23.63 3.57
N ILE A 662 2.58 -22.33 3.63
CA ILE A 662 3.09 -21.58 2.47
C ILE A 662 4.60 -21.77 2.38
N PRO A 663 5.13 -22.32 1.27
CA PRO A 663 6.57 -22.47 1.10
C PRO A 663 7.23 -21.11 0.82
N VAL A 664 8.00 -20.59 1.77
CA VAL A 664 8.81 -19.39 1.60
C VAL A 664 10.15 -19.77 0.99
N LYS A 665 10.38 -19.36 -0.27
CA LYS A 665 11.64 -19.63 -0.99
C LYS A 665 12.75 -18.72 -0.51
N LYS A 666 12.46 -17.44 -0.36
CA LYS A 666 13.42 -16.42 0.07
C LYS A 666 12.71 -15.16 0.58
N VAL A 667 13.41 -14.42 1.42
CA VAL A 667 13.03 -13.05 1.82
C VAL A 667 13.99 -12.08 1.14
N VAL A 668 13.47 -11.15 0.37
CA VAL A 668 14.25 -10.09 -0.31
C VAL A 668 13.95 -8.77 0.39
N VAL A 669 14.97 -8.09 0.87
CA VAL A 669 14.81 -6.86 1.63
C VAL A 669 15.64 -5.73 1.05
N GLY A 670 15.14 -4.50 1.14
CA GLY A 670 15.89 -3.32 0.74
C GLY A 670 17.12 -3.13 1.61
N VAL A 671 16.94 -3.14 2.92
CA VAL A 671 18.01 -2.96 3.91
C VAL A 671 17.92 -4.01 5.00
N ILE A 672 19.07 -4.55 5.43
CA ILE A 672 19.16 -5.44 6.60
C ILE A 672 20.19 -4.92 7.59
N SER A 673 19.84 -4.92 8.87
CA SER A 673 20.82 -4.69 9.95
C SER A 673 21.46 -6.00 10.41
N GLY A 674 22.57 -5.93 11.17
CA GLY A 674 23.17 -7.13 11.77
C GLY A 674 22.18 -7.85 12.67
N TYR A 675 21.51 -7.14 13.57
CA TYR A 675 20.46 -7.73 14.40
C TYR A 675 19.31 -8.35 13.59
N GLY A 676 18.90 -7.70 12.49
CA GLY A 676 17.90 -8.26 11.58
C GLY A 676 18.40 -9.55 10.91
N ARG A 677 19.68 -9.65 10.57
CA ARG A 677 20.29 -10.87 9.99
C ARG A 677 20.25 -12.02 10.97
N ASP A 678 20.66 -11.80 12.23
CA ASP A 678 20.62 -12.82 13.29
C ASP A 678 19.19 -13.34 13.53
N LEU A 679 18.20 -12.45 13.49
CA LEU A 679 16.80 -12.84 13.58
C LEU A 679 16.35 -13.71 12.39
N MET A 680 16.76 -13.39 11.17
CA MET A 680 16.42 -14.19 9.99
C MET A 680 17.02 -15.59 10.06
N GLU A 681 18.24 -15.72 10.58
CA GLU A 681 18.87 -17.03 10.85
C GLU A 681 18.09 -17.81 11.89
N THR A 682 17.65 -17.15 12.97
CA THR A 682 16.81 -17.76 14.03
C THR A 682 15.48 -18.27 13.49
N PHE A 683 14.87 -17.58 12.54
CA PHE A 683 13.65 -18.02 11.87
C PHE A 683 13.87 -19.06 10.78
N HIS A 684 15.12 -19.42 10.49
CA HIS A 684 15.50 -20.30 9.37
C HIS A 684 14.97 -19.84 8.01
N LEU A 685 14.90 -18.52 7.80
CA LEU A 685 14.44 -17.92 6.56
C LEU A 685 15.64 -17.37 5.76
N PRO A 686 15.89 -17.91 4.56
CA PRO A 686 16.97 -17.42 3.73
C PRO A 686 16.67 -15.98 3.28
N VAL A 687 17.56 -15.04 3.63
CA VAL A 687 17.42 -13.61 3.33
C VAL A 687 18.46 -13.15 2.32
N GLU A 688 18.07 -12.21 1.46
CA GLU A 688 18.92 -11.47 0.55
C GLU A 688 18.58 -9.99 0.67
N SER A 689 19.58 -9.15 0.84
CA SER A 689 19.40 -7.70 1.00
C SER A 689 20.08 -6.93 -0.14
N ILE A 690 19.52 -5.78 -0.49
CA ILE A 690 20.18 -4.85 -1.43
C ILE A 690 21.30 -4.12 -0.72
N TYR A 691 21.07 -3.69 0.53
CA TYR A 691 22.06 -3.01 1.34
C TYR A 691 22.16 -3.70 2.71
N SER A 692 23.38 -3.80 3.23
CA SER A 692 23.67 -4.31 4.56
C SER A 692 24.25 -3.21 5.43
N MET A 693 23.63 -2.99 6.59
CA MET A 693 24.08 -2.00 7.60
C MET A 693 24.23 -2.69 8.97
N PRO A 694 25.37 -3.30 9.26
CA PRO A 694 25.51 -4.15 10.45
C PRO A 694 25.09 -3.46 11.74
N ASN A 695 25.50 -2.23 11.96
CA ASN A 695 25.30 -1.49 13.22
C ASN A 695 24.30 -0.33 13.04
N LEU A 696 23.23 -0.52 12.25
CA LEU A 696 22.20 0.50 12.06
C LEU A 696 21.63 0.98 13.40
N ARG A 697 21.86 2.25 13.72
CA ARG A 697 21.36 2.87 14.95
C ARG A 697 19.88 3.17 14.88
N GLN A 698 19.46 3.86 13.80
CA GLN A 698 18.09 4.28 13.59
C GLN A 698 17.81 4.55 12.13
N TRP A 699 16.54 4.37 11.75
CA TRP A 699 16.09 4.67 10.39
C TRP A 699 14.88 5.58 10.40
N PHE A 700 14.77 6.36 9.33
CA PHE A 700 13.64 7.25 9.06
C PHE A 700 13.14 6.98 7.66
N VAL A 701 11.82 6.96 7.51
CA VAL A 701 11.16 6.98 6.21
C VAL A 701 10.58 8.38 6.05
N GLU A 702 11.01 9.11 5.04
CA GLU A 702 10.72 10.53 4.90
C GLU A 702 9.23 10.85 4.98
N SER A 703 8.38 10.11 4.26
CA SER A 703 6.93 10.32 4.29
C SER A 703 6.33 10.23 5.69
N THR A 704 6.91 9.41 6.60
CA THR A 704 6.38 9.30 7.97
C THR A 704 6.66 10.52 8.84
N LEU A 705 7.57 11.38 8.42
CA LEU A 705 7.92 12.63 9.08
C LEU A 705 7.04 13.82 8.63
N TYR A 706 6.27 13.65 7.54
CA TYR A 706 5.49 14.73 6.92
C TYR A 706 4.01 14.59 7.26
N PRO A 707 3.47 15.41 8.17
CA PRO A 707 2.06 15.37 8.55
C PRO A 707 1.14 15.57 7.35
N PHE A 708 -0.03 14.96 7.36
CA PHE A 708 -1.03 14.88 6.28
C PHE A 708 -0.62 14.09 5.04
N ILE A 709 0.67 13.95 4.74
CA ILE A 709 1.18 13.15 3.62
C ILE A 709 1.44 11.72 4.07
N GLY A 710 1.99 11.55 5.28
CA GLY A 710 2.30 10.26 5.86
C GLY A 710 2.34 10.32 7.40
N GLY A 711 2.84 9.24 7.99
CA GLY A 711 2.88 9.00 9.41
C GLY A 711 2.72 7.51 9.71
N ASP A 712 2.65 7.16 10.98
CA ASP A 712 2.25 5.83 11.43
C ASP A 712 0.80 5.89 11.93
N THR A 713 0.02 4.85 11.69
CA THR A 713 -1.38 4.79 12.11
C THR A 713 -1.48 4.72 13.62
N VAL A 714 -2.42 5.46 14.19
CA VAL A 714 -2.74 5.44 15.62
C VAL A 714 -4.16 4.95 15.83
N ARG A 715 -4.37 4.10 16.84
CA ARG A 715 -5.68 3.56 17.19
C ARG A 715 -6.51 4.63 17.88
N ARG A 716 -7.46 5.20 17.13
CA ARG A 716 -8.47 6.10 17.67
C ARG A 716 -9.86 5.57 17.35
N ARG A 717 -10.77 5.68 18.31
CA ARG A 717 -12.17 5.28 18.13
C ARG A 717 -12.96 6.27 17.27
N ASP A 718 -12.61 7.54 17.38
CA ASP A 718 -13.31 8.63 16.66
C ASP A 718 -12.46 9.14 15.52
N MET A 719 -12.95 9.00 14.29
CA MET A 719 -12.32 9.59 13.12
C MET A 719 -12.59 11.09 13.10
N LYS A 720 -11.51 11.90 13.10
CA LYS A 720 -11.61 13.37 13.15
C LYS A 720 -11.95 14.01 11.81
N VAL A 721 -11.60 13.35 10.72
CA VAL A 721 -11.92 13.77 9.35
C VAL A 721 -12.39 12.56 8.56
N ALA A 722 -13.55 12.67 7.91
CA ALA A 722 -14.08 11.58 7.10
C ALA A 722 -13.11 11.23 5.95
N GLY A 723 -12.73 9.96 5.85
CA GLY A 723 -11.83 9.47 4.80
C GLY A 723 -10.33 9.57 5.09
N LEU A 724 -9.90 10.26 6.15
CA LEU A 724 -8.52 10.30 6.58
C LEU A 724 -8.29 9.44 7.82
N GLN A 725 -7.21 8.64 7.83
CA GLN A 725 -6.86 7.83 8.99
C GLN A 725 -6.11 8.65 10.03
N PRO A 726 -6.39 8.48 11.33
CA PRO A 726 -5.59 9.08 12.39
C PRO A 726 -4.14 8.60 12.33
N SER A 727 -3.18 9.51 12.45
CA SER A 727 -1.76 9.21 12.38
C SER A 727 -0.98 9.92 13.46
N VAL A 728 0.21 9.41 13.71
CA VAL A 728 1.23 10.07 14.51
C VAL A 728 2.50 10.24 13.67
N ASN A 729 3.06 11.45 13.75
CA ASN A 729 4.38 11.74 13.22
C ASN A 729 5.34 11.81 14.41
N MET A 730 6.44 11.04 14.39
CA MET A 730 7.42 11.00 15.49
C MET A 730 8.31 12.24 15.47
N ILE A 731 7.69 13.41 15.50
CA ILE A 731 8.30 14.74 15.58
C ILE A 731 7.46 15.63 16.50
N LEU A 732 8.07 16.68 17.06
CA LEU A 732 7.33 17.70 17.81
C LEU A 732 6.40 18.49 16.85
N PRO A 733 5.22 18.93 17.26
CA PRO A 733 4.59 18.76 18.59
C PRO A 733 3.72 17.48 18.70
N TYR A 734 3.69 16.58 17.70
CA TYR A 734 2.79 15.42 17.65
C TYR A 734 3.20 14.32 18.63
N ALA A 735 4.49 14.04 18.71
CA ALA A 735 5.08 13.09 19.64
C ALA A 735 6.48 13.49 20.05
N ALA A 736 6.94 13.02 21.17
CA ALA A 736 8.34 13.14 21.56
C ALA A 736 9.14 11.99 20.91
N PRO A 737 10.02 12.26 19.93
CA PRO A 737 10.84 11.21 19.35
C PRO A 737 11.76 10.59 20.37
N ARG A 738 11.90 9.26 20.37
CA ARG A 738 12.83 8.53 21.25
C ARG A 738 14.23 8.50 20.61
N LEU A 739 14.87 9.65 20.51
CA LEU A 739 16.22 9.82 19.98
C LEU A 739 17.21 9.97 21.14
N SER A 740 17.87 8.88 21.51
CA SER A 740 18.86 8.91 22.59
C SER A 740 20.14 9.65 22.16
N GLY A 741 20.62 10.57 22.98
CA GLY A 741 21.90 11.26 22.79
C GLY A 741 21.89 12.45 21.82
N CYS A 742 20.72 12.90 21.32
CA CYS A 742 20.62 14.16 20.58
C CYS A 742 20.27 15.34 21.50
N SER A 743 20.68 16.56 21.13
CA SER A 743 20.32 17.77 21.88
C SER A 743 18.83 18.12 21.65
N ARG A 744 18.20 18.75 22.65
CA ARG A 744 16.84 19.25 22.54
C ARG A 744 16.68 20.29 21.42
N GLU A 745 17.70 21.10 21.22
CA GLU A 745 17.71 22.13 20.18
C GLU A 745 17.76 21.50 18.79
N ALA A 746 18.62 20.51 18.56
CA ALA A 746 18.69 19.77 17.30
C ALA A 746 17.36 19.06 16.98
N LEU A 747 16.74 18.46 18.01
CA LEU A 747 15.42 17.84 17.87
C LEU A 747 14.34 18.85 17.48
N TYR A 748 14.38 20.05 18.11
CA TYR A 748 13.46 21.13 17.76
C TYR A 748 13.67 21.57 16.32
N GLU A 749 14.90 21.88 15.89
CA GLU A 749 15.22 22.29 14.51
C GLU A 749 14.82 21.21 13.48
N PHE A 750 15.06 19.95 13.80
CA PHE A 750 14.64 18.83 12.97
C PHE A 750 13.11 18.79 12.82
N SER A 751 12.37 18.94 13.92
CA SER A 751 10.89 18.93 13.88
C SER A 751 10.32 20.11 13.10
N VAL A 752 10.90 21.32 13.28
CA VAL A 752 10.53 22.51 12.49
C VAL A 752 10.77 22.25 10.99
N CYS A 753 11.93 21.71 10.62
CA CYS A 753 12.27 21.38 9.24
C CYS A 753 11.25 20.41 8.61
N CYS A 754 10.85 19.37 9.34
CA CYS A 754 9.87 18.39 8.85
C CYS A 754 8.50 19.03 8.57
N ILE A 755 8.02 19.91 9.46
CA ILE A 755 6.73 20.57 9.29
C ILE A 755 6.79 21.61 8.17
N GLU A 756 7.88 22.40 8.09
CA GLU A 756 8.09 23.35 6.98
C GLU A 756 8.13 22.65 5.64
N ASN A 757 8.85 21.54 5.54
CA ASN A 757 8.92 20.75 4.31
C ASN A 757 7.56 20.17 3.92
N SER A 758 6.79 19.66 4.90
CA SER A 758 5.42 19.19 4.63
C SER A 758 4.52 20.32 4.16
N ARG A 759 4.57 21.49 4.82
CA ARG A 759 3.81 22.68 4.42
C ARG A 759 4.20 23.14 3.01
N ASP A 760 5.48 23.29 2.72
CA ASP A 760 6.00 23.72 1.42
C ASP A 760 5.51 22.78 0.28
N LEU A 761 5.55 21.47 0.51
CA LEU A 761 5.08 20.49 -0.46
C LEU A 761 3.55 20.57 -0.65
N LEU A 762 2.78 20.68 0.44
CA LEU A 762 1.33 20.81 0.37
C LEU A 762 0.89 22.10 -0.32
N GLN A 763 1.55 23.23 -0.08
CA GLN A 763 1.26 24.51 -0.77
C GLN A 763 1.51 24.40 -2.28
N VAL A 764 2.56 23.70 -2.69
CA VAL A 764 2.80 23.42 -4.12
C VAL A 764 1.70 22.53 -4.69
N LEU A 765 1.32 21.45 -3.97
CA LEU A 765 0.21 20.56 -4.38
C LEU A 765 -1.12 21.31 -4.46
N GLU A 766 -1.43 22.19 -3.51
CA GLU A 766 -2.62 23.03 -3.49
C GLU A 766 -2.66 23.98 -4.69
N THR A 767 -1.51 24.54 -5.06
CA THR A 767 -1.37 25.43 -6.22
C THR A 767 -1.57 24.68 -7.54
N GLU A 768 -0.89 23.55 -7.71
CA GLU A 768 -1.02 22.68 -8.87
C GLU A 768 -2.45 22.15 -9.01
N TYR A 769 -3.06 21.70 -7.91
CA TYR A 769 -4.43 21.21 -7.89
C TYR A 769 -5.43 22.30 -8.32
N ARG A 770 -5.27 23.54 -7.80
CA ARG A 770 -6.10 24.67 -8.20
C ARG A 770 -5.93 25.02 -9.67
N SER A 771 -4.71 25.01 -10.16
CA SER A 771 -4.39 25.27 -11.57
C SER A 771 -5.06 24.26 -12.50
N GLN A 772 -5.08 22.98 -12.14
CA GLN A 772 -5.60 21.92 -12.98
C GLN A 772 -7.11 21.73 -12.90
N PHE A 773 -7.70 21.90 -11.70
CA PHE A 773 -9.10 21.54 -11.44
C PHE A 773 -9.98 22.75 -11.09
N ALA A 774 -9.44 23.97 -11.03
CA ALA A 774 -10.15 25.19 -10.63
C ALA A 774 -10.87 25.07 -9.27
N ARG A 775 -10.32 24.25 -8.35
CA ARG A 775 -10.86 23.97 -7.02
C ARG A 775 -9.75 24.01 -5.98
N ASN A 776 -10.09 24.21 -4.71
CA ASN A 776 -9.14 24.13 -3.61
C ASN A 776 -8.91 22.67 -3.18
N LEU A 777 -7.65 22.32 -2.92
CA LEU A 777 -7.29 21.06 -2.28
C LEU A 777 -7.49 21.20 -0.75
N THR A 778 -8.62 20.76 -0.27
CA THR A 778 -9.00 20.79 1.14
C THR A 778 -8.77 19.43 1.80
N LEU A 779 -8.90 19.29 3.11
CA LEU A 779 -8.76 18.00 3.79
C LEU A 779 -9.71 16.94 3.24
N SER A 780 -10.98 17.30 2.95
CA SER A 780 -11.94 16.38 2.34
C SER A 780 -11.54 15.88 0.94
N ARG A 781 -10.61 16.56 0.26
CA ARG A 781 -10.12 16.25 -1.08
C ARG A 781 -8.67 15.80 -1.12
N LEU A 782 -8.00 15.71 0.02
CA LEU A 782 -6.57 15.41 0.07
C LEU A 782 -6.25 14.04 -0.57
N SER A 783 -7.17 13.08 -0.49
CA SER A 783 -7.09 11.79 -1.18
C SER A 783 -7.11 11.88 -2.72
N GLU A 784 -7.39 13.05 -3.29
CA GLU A 784 -7.32 13.29 -4.73
C GLU A 784 -5.89 13.57 -5.21
N ALA A 785 -4.99 13.99 -4.33
CA ALA A 785 -3.58 14.25 -4.63
C ALA A 785 -2.62 13.27 -3.94
N VAL A 786 -2.94 12.82 -2.73
CA VAL A 786 -2.14 11.91 -1.93
C VAL A 786 -2.77 10.52 -1.94
N ILE A 787 -1.98 9.46 -2.13
CA ILE A 787 -2.50 8.09 -2.27
C ILE A 787 -3.17 7.61 -0.98
N LEU A 788 -2.56 7.86 0.15
CA LEU A 788 -3.03 7.47 1.49
C LEU A 788 -2.84 8.64 2.45
N PRO A 789 -3.68 9.69 2.33
CA PRO A 789 -3.55 10.84 3.19
C PRO A 789 -3.93 10.48 4.63
N LEU A 790 -3.18 11.01 5.57
CA LEU A 790 -3.36 10.78 6.98
C LEU A 790 -3.74 12.08 7.69
N CYS A 791 -4.36 11.96 8.85
CA CYS A 791 -4.74 13.10 9.69
C CYS A 791 -3.96 13.04 11.00
N PRO A 792 -3.04 13.99 11.28
CA PRO A 792 -2.27 13.99 12.50
C PRO A 792 -3.15 14.03 13.75
N ASP A 793 -2.96 13.07 14.66
CA ASP A 793 -3.68 13.04 15.93
C ASP A 793 -2.95 13.88 16.97
N LYS A 794 -3.62 14.89 17.49
CA LYS A 794 -3.13 15.80 18.54
C LYS A 794 -3.91 15.65 19.86
N GLY A 795 -4.56 14.51 20.06
CA GLY A 795 -5.41 14.28 21.23
C GLY A 795 -6.88 14.68 21.04
N SER A 796 -7.66 14.59 22.10
CA SER A 796 -9.13 14.72 22.07
C SER A 796 -9.65 16.15 21.82
N CYS A 797 -8.80 17.16 21.95
CA CYS A 797 -9.26 18.56 21.95
C CYS A 797 -9.16 19.24 20.58
N MET A 798 -8.80 18.56 19.48
CA MET A 798 -8.64 19.14 18.18
C MET A 798 -9.67 18.64 17.19
N GLU A 799 -10.46 19.54 16.65
CA GLU A 799 -11.34 19.31 15.50
C GLU A 799 -10.70 19.89 14.25
N TYR A 800 -10.86 19.19 13.13
CA TYR A 800 -10.43 19.62 11.80
C TYR A 800 -11.64 20.05 10.98
N ASP A 801 -11.58 21.23 10.37
CA ASP A 801 -12.54 21.65 9.35
C ASP A 801 -12.13 21.03 8.01
N GLU A 802 -12.96 20.18 7.47
CA GLU A 802 -12.73 19.47 6.20
C GLU A 802 -12.62 20.40 4.97
N ASN A 803 -13.08 21.63 5.11
CA ASN A 803 -13.06 22.64 4.05
C ASN A 803 -11.76 23.46 4.00
N LEU A 804 -10.90 23.34 5.00
CA LEU A 804 -9.62 24.03 5.02
C LEU A 804 -8.52 23.17 4.36
N ALA A 805 -7.50 23.87 3.86
CA ALA A 805 -6.29 23.23 3.32
C ALA A 805 -5.40 22.70 4.45
N ALA A 806 -4.67 21.61 4.17
CA ALA A 806 -3.77 20.99 5.15
C ALA A 806 -2.62 21.93 5.55
N SER A 807 -2.13 22.76 4.63
CA SER A 807 -1.07 23.75 4.90
C SER A 807 -1.40 24.73 6.01
N VAL A 808 -2.68 25.13 6.16
CA VAL A 808 -3.15 26.05 7.21
C VAL A 808 -2.91 25.45 8.61
N TYR A 809 -3.15 24.17 8.78
CA TYR A 809 -2.92 23.48 10.05
C TYR A 809 -1.42 23.39 10.40
N LEU A 810 -0.58 23.23 9.38
CA LEU A 810 0.88 23.20 9.59
C LEU A 810 1.45 24.57 9.96
N GLU A 811 0.86 25.67 9.48
CA GLU A 811 1.22 27.02 9.94
C GLU A 811 0.92 27.18 11.44
N ASN A 812 -0.24 26.76 11.89
CA ASN A 812 -0.59 26.76 13.31
C ASN A 812 0.37 25.88 14.15
N ASP A 813 0.81 24.76 13.59
CA ASP A 813 1.75 23.84 14.26
C ASP A 813 3.13 24.45 14.41
N LEU A 814 3.62 25.17 13.41
CA LEU A 814 4.87 25.94 13.48
C LEU A 814 4.79 27.05 14.55
N GLU A 815 3.65 27.77 14.64
CA GLU A 815 3.44 28.74 15.71
C GLU A 815 3.45 28.09 17.09
N MET A 816 2.83 26.90 17.23
CA MET A 816 2.83 26.15 18.49
C MET A 816 4.25 25.73 18.86
N LEU A 817 5.05 25.23 17.93
CA LEU A 817 6.47 24.92 18.15
C LEU A 817 7.26 26.17 18.59
N GLY A 818 7.02 27.31 17.96
CA GLY A 818 7.66 28.57 18.35
C GLY A 818 7.35 28.97 19.80
N ARG A 819 6.15 28.66 20.30
CA ARG A 819 5.80 28.85 21.71
C ARG A 819 6.49 27.81 22.60
N MET A 820 6.57 26.56 22.20
CA MET A 820 7.25 25.49 22.94
C MET A 820 8.74 25.78 23.14
N LYS A 821 9.41 26.39 22.14
CA LYS A 821 10.84 26.72 22.21
C LYS A 821 11.16 27.52 23.49
N LYS A 822 10.27 28.41 23.93
CA LYS A 822 10.44 29.23 25.15
C LYS A 822 10.49 28.42 26.44
N PHE A 823 10.01 27.19 26.43
CA PHE A 823 9.99 26.26 27.58
C PHE A 823 11.06 25.15 27.45
N MET A 824 11.75 25.07 26.33
CA MET A 824 12.80 24.07 26.09
C MET A 824 14.22 24.61 26.43
N VAL A 825 14.36 25.90 26.57
CA VAL A 825 15.58 26.62 27.01
C VAL A 825 15.62 26.66 28.60
#